data_65baae871b36cb7cf02c2ae87b7cb257
#
_entry.id   65baae871b36cb7cf02c2ae87b7cb257
#
_cell.length_a   1.000
_cell.length_b   1.000
_cell.length_c   1.000
_cell.angle_alpha   90.00
_cell.angle_beta   90.00
_cell.angle_gamma   90.00
#
_symmetry.space_group_name_H-M   'P 1'
#
loop_
_entity.id
_entity.type
_entity.pdbx_description
1 polymer ?
#
loop_
_entity_poly.entity_id
_entity_poly.type
_entity_poly.pdbx_seq_one_letter_code
_entity_poly.pdbx_strand_id
1 'polypeptide(L)'
;MFSVKSEIYKTQINIMSKIIGIDLGTTNSCVSVMEGNEPVVIPNAEGKRTTPSVIAFVEGGEIKVGDPAKRQAVTNPTKTVYSIKRFMGNKYSESKNEAERVPYKVVKGDNDTPRVDIDGRLYTPQELSAMVLQKMKKTAEDYLGADVSRAVITVPAYFNDSQRQATKEAGEIAGLKVERIINEPTAAALAYGLDKKGSDQKIVVFDFGGGTHDVSILELGDGVFEVLSTDGDTHLGGDDVDEKIINWLADEFQAEENMDLRKDPMSLQRLKEAAEKAKIELSSSAQTEINLPYITATASGPKHLVRTLTRSKFEQLIDDLVKRTIEPCESALKAAGLSKSDIDEVILVGGSTRIPAVQAAVEKFFGKAPSKGVNPDEVVSLGAGIQGGVLTGDVKDVLLLDVTPLSLGIETMGNVFTKLIEANTTIPTKKSQVFSTAADNQPSVEIHVLQGERAMAADNKTIGRFHLDGIPPARRGTPQIEVTFDIDANGIIKVSAEDKATGKKQDIRIEASSGLTEEEIEKMKADAEANAEADKAAAETAQKLNEADSMIFQTEKQLEEFGDKLSDDKKKPIEEALEELKKAYESKDLAVITPALDKINEAWKVASEEMYKAQAEAQQAGGAQPGPDASAGGDANEGSDVEDVDFEEVK
;
A
#
# COMPACT_ATOMS: atom_id res chain seq x y z
N MET A 1 8.49 19.37 40.06
CA MET A 1 7.77 20.04 38.92
C MET A 1 8.67 20.27 37.69
N PHE A 2 9.94 20.69 37.85
CA PHE A 2 10.87 20.87 36.71
C PHE A 2 11.32 19.58 36.06
N SER A 3 11.47 18.47 36.79
CA SER A 3 11.87 17.15 36.25
C SER A 3 10.80 16.54 35.36
N VAL A 4 9.52 16.56 35.75
CA VAL A 4 8.41 16.01 35.00
C VAL A 4 8.15 16.79 33.68
N LYS A 5 8.26 18.13 33.73
CA LYS A 5 8.18 18.95 32.50
C LYS A 5 9.34 18.68 31.55
N SER A 6 10.54 18.42 32.05
CA SER A 6 11.72 18.08 31.24
C SER A 6 11.57 16.69 30.57
N GLU A 7 10.99 15.72 31.27
CA GLU A 7 10.71 14.39 30.71
C GLU A 7 9.58 14.43 29.67
N ILE A 8 8.49 15.16 29.97
CA ILE A 8 7.39 15.35 29.00
C ILE A 8 7.91 16.06 27.73
N TYR A 9 8.75 17.10 27.88
CA TYR A 9 9.35 17.80 26.74
C TYR A 9 10.30 16.91 25.93
N LYS A 10 11.12 16.08 26.60
CA LYS A 10 11.99 15.10 25.92
C LYS A 10 11.18 14.02 25.22
N THR A 11 10.11 13.54 25.82
CA THR A 11 9.20 12.56 25.23
C THR A 11 8.49 13.15 24.00
N GLN A 12 7.98 14.39 24.08
CA GLN A 12 7.38 15.10 22.93
C GLN A 12 8.38 15.35 21.79
N ILE A 13 9.62 15.78 22.11
CA ILE A 13 10.66 15.98 21.07
C ILE A 13 11.03 14.65 20.43
N ASN A 14 11.12 13.56 21.21
CA ASN A 14 11.45 12.24 20.68
C ASN A 14 10.34 11.67 19.80
N ILE A 15 9.08 11.94 20.10
CA ILE A 15 7.93 11.53 19.30
C ILE A 15 7.86 12.34 17.99
N MET A 16 8.07 13.67 18.04
CA MET A 16 8.09 14.55 16.86
C MET A 16 9.28 14.27 15.90
N SER A 17 10.28 13.51 16.33
CA SER A 17 11.43 13.13 15.49
C SER A 17 11.27 11.78 14.80
N LYS A 18 10.22 11.00 15.11
CA LYS A 18 10.03 9.66 14.54
C LYS A 18 9.78 9.70 13.05
N ILE A 19 10.36 8.74 12.35
CA ILE A 19 10.13 8.49 10.92
C ILE A 19 9.29 7.22 10.85
N ILE A 20 8.16 7.28 10.15
CA ILE A 20 7.34 6.09 9.89
C ILE A 20 7.81 5.37 8.63
N GLY A 21 7.68 4.05 8.61
CA GLY A 21 7.88 3.23 7.42
C GLY A 21 6.54 2.91 6.77
N ILE A 22 6.39 3.23 5.49
CA ILE A 22 5.17 2.96 4.74
C ILE A 22 5.48 2.04 3.58
N ASP A 23 4.82 0.89 3.56
CA ASP A 23 4.66 0.07 2.36
C ASP A 23 3.43 0.57 1.60
N LEU A 24 3.67 1.26 0.47
CA LEU A 24 2.61 1.73 -0.43
C LEU A 24 2.32 0.65 -1.48
N GLY A 25 1.58 -0.37 -1.10
CA GLY A 25 1.26 -1.49 -1.99
C GLY A 25 0.16 -1.19 -3.02
N THR A 26 0.15 -1.92 -4.12
CA THR A 26 -0.89 -1.81 -5.18
C THR A 26 -2.28 -2.12 -4.64
N THR A 27 -2.41 -3.17 -3.82
CA THR A 27 -3.69 -3.65 -3.30
C THR A 27 -3.91 -3.25 -1.84
N ASN A 28 -2.86 -3.38 -1.01
CA ASN A 28 -2.90 -3.04 0.41
C ASN A 28 -1.65 -2.26 0.78
N SER A 29 -1.78 -1.32 1.68
CA SER A 29 -0.69 -0.55 2.28
C SER A 29 -0.54 -0.88 3.77
N CYS A 30 0.69 -0.75 4.28
CA CYS A 30 1.03 -1.04 5.66
C CYS A 30 1.91 0.06 6.23
N VAL A 31 1.75 0.39 7.50
CA VAL A 31 2.56 1.40 8.19
C VAL A 31 3.18 0.85 9.45
N SER A 32 4.43 1.21 9.70
CA SER A 32 5.21 0.79 10.85
C SER A 32 6.01 1.92 11.46
N VAL A 33 6.49 1.71 12.67
CA VAL A 33 7.37 2.63 13.39
C VAL A 33 8.37 1.85 14.24
N MET A 34 9.52 2.45 14.54
CA MET A 34 10.43 1.90 15.56
C MET A 34 9.95 2.22 16.96
N GLU A 35 9.76 1.21 17.80
CA GLU A 35 9.51 1.31 19.23
C GLU A 35 10.71 0.73 19.99
N GLY A 36 11.54 1.61 20.55
CA GLY A 36 12.84 1.19 21.06
C GLY A 36 13.70 0.61 19.95
N ASN A 37 14.08 -0.66 20.06
CA ASN A 37 14.90 -1.36 19.07
C ASN A 37 14.11 -2.29 18.15
N GLU A 38 12.78 -2.32 18.25
CA GLU A 38 11.93 -3.23 17.49
C GLU A 38 11.03 -2.46 16.51
N PRO A 39 10.89 -2.91 15.27
CA PRO A 39 9.92 -2.36 14.33
C PRO A 39 8.52 -2.93 14.64
N VAL A 40 7.51 -2.06 14.71
CA VAL A 40 6.14 -2.43 15.03
C VAL A 40 5.20 -1.98 13.91
N VAL A 41 4.38 -2.90 13.41
CA VAL A 41 3.28 -2.55 12.48
C VAL A 41 2.14 -1.92 13.25
N ILE A 42 1.70 -0.77 12.79
CA ILE A 42 0.61 0.00 13.40
C ILE A 42 -0.74 -0.48 12.85
N PRO A 43 -1.66 -0.96 13.70
CA PRO A 43 -3.00 -1.33 13.27
C PRO A 43 -3.81 -0.08 12.90
N ASN A 44 -4.64 -0.20 11.86
CA ASN A 44 -5.55 0.88 11.46
C ASN A 44 -6.78 0.99 12.39
N ALA A 45 -7.63 1.99 12.15
CA ALA A 45 -8.85 2.22 12.94
C ALA A 45 -9.83 1.03 12.93
N GLU A 46 -9.76 0.18 11.91
CA GLU A 46 -10.53 -1.05 11.78
C GLU A 46 -9.87 -2.26 12.48
N GLY A 47 -8.78 -2.06 13.21
CA GLY A 47 -8.02 -3.08 13.93
C GLY A 47 -7.18 -4.00 13.02
N LYS A 48 -7.03 -3.67 11.74
CA LYS A 48 -6.25 -4.45 10.77
C LYS A 48 -4.82 -3.91 10.65
N ARG A 49 -3.87 -4.78 10.38
CA ARG A 49 -2.46 -4.42 10.20
C ARG A 49 -2.13 -3.94 8.79
N THR A 50 -3.04 -4.16 7.83
CA THR A 50 -2.97 -3.63 6.46
C THR A 50 -4.24 -2.85 6.13
N THR A 51 -4.11 -1.86 5.26
CA THR A 51 -5.21 -1.01 4.80
C THR A 51 -5.33 -1.15 3.28
N PRO A 52 -6.53 -1.47 2.73
CA PRO A 52 -6.72 -1.50 1.29
C PRO A 52 -6.32 -0.17 0.62
N SER A 53 -5.54 -0.23 -0.46
CA SER A 53 -5.18 0.93 -1.29
C SER A 53 -6.34 1.31 -2.21
N VAL A 54 -7.48 1.62 -1.63
CA VAL A 54 -8.76 1.90 -2.30
C VAL A 54 -9.29 3.25 -1.85
N ILE A 55 -9.71 4.07 -2.82
CA ILE A 55 -10.27 5.41 -2.59
C ILE A 55 -11.66 5.45 -3.22
N ALA A 56 -12.64 6.00 -2.51
CA ALA A 56 -13.99 6.14 -3.03
C ALA A 56 -14.53 7.55 -2.83
N PHE A 57 -15.07 8.09 -3.90
CA PHE A 57 -15.74 9.40 -3.91
C PHE A 57 -17.24 9.18 -3.77
N VAL A 58 -17.81 9.65 -2.68
CA VAL A 58 -19.23 9.44 -2.37
C VAL A 58 -20.04 10.73 -2.57
N GLU A 59 -21.36 10.59 -2.58
CA GLU A 59 -22.25 11.73 -2.66
C GLU A 59 -22.02 12.68 -1.47
N GLY A 60 -22.05 14.00 -1.75
CA GLY A 60 -21.75 15.02 -0.74
C GLY A 60 -20.30 15.45 -0.67
N GLY A 61 -19.41 14.88 -1.52
CA GLY A 61 -17.99 15.28 -1.62
C GLY A 61 -17.07 14.60 -0.61
N GLU A 62 -17.59 13.68 0.22
CA GLU A 62 -16.77 12.88 1.14
C GLU A 62 -15.87 11.91 0.37
N ILE A 63 -14.63 11.76 0.82
CA ILE A 63 -13.67 10.79 0.28
C ILE A 63 -13.42 9.71 1.34
N LYS A 64 -13.64 8.45 0.98
CA LYS A 64 -13.36 7.29 1.82
C LYS A 64 -12.09 6.60 1.35
N VAL A 65 -11.26 6.15 2.29
CA VAL A 65 -10.02 5.43 2.00
C VAL A 65 -9.96 4.14 2.82
N GLY A 66 -9.44 3.07 2.23
CA GLY A 66 -9.27 1.79 2.89
C GLY A 66 -10.53 0.92 2.89
N ASP A 67 -10.79 0.24 4.00
CA ASP A 67 -11.93 -0.67 4.14
C ASP A 67 -13.30 0.01 3.88
N PRO A 68 -13.56 1.24 4.35
CA PRO A 68 -14.80 1.95 4.03
C PRO A 68 -15.01 2.18 2.52
N ALA A 69 -13.92 2.45 1.80
CA ALA A 69 -13.95 2.59 0.34
C ALA A 69 -14.19 1.23 -0.35
N LYS A 70 -13.49 0.18 0.08
CA LYS A 70 -13.63 -1.18 -0.47
C LYS A 70 -15.06 -1.72 -0.31
N ARG A 71 -15.70 -1.51 0.85
CA ARG A 71 -17.06 -1.99 1.11
C ARG A 71 -18.13 -1.46 0.17
N GLN A 72 -17.96 -0.27 -0.39
CA GLN A 72 -18.94 0.33 -1.30
C GLN A 72 -18.59 0.16 -2.80
N ALA A 73 -17.48 -0.48 -3.13
CA ALA A 73 -16.99 -0.62 -4.50
C ALA A 73 -18.05 -1.21 -5.45
N VAL A 74 -18.83 -2.19 -5.01
CA VAL A 74 -19.91 -2.79 -5.80
C VAL A 74 -21.02 -1.80 -6.15
N THR A 75 -21.42 -0.95 -5.21
CA THR A 75 -22.51 0.02 -5.41
C THR A 75 -22.06 1.31 -6.06
N ASN A 76 -20.76 1.59 -6.04
CA ASN A 76 -20.15 2.81 -6.59
C ASN A 76 -18.86 2.51 -7.38
N PRO A 77 -18.89 1.59 -8.38
CA PRO A 77 -17.68 1.10 -9.04
C PRO A 77 -16.95 2.16 -9.86
N THR A 78 -17.68 3.08 -10.49
CA THR A 78 -17.10 4.12 -11.37
C THR A 78 -16.43 5.26 -10.61
N LYS A 79 -16.67 5.37 -9.29
CA LYS A 79 -16.08 6.38 -8.41
C LYS A 79 -15.25 5.75 -7.28
N THR A 80 -14.96 4.45 -7.39
CA THR A 80 -14.08 3.73 -6.45
C THR A 80 -12.81 3.33 -7.18
N VAL A 81 -11.69 3.97 -6.80
CA VAL A 81 -10.39 3.81 -7.43
C VAL A 81 -9.55 2.83 -6.64
N TYR A 82 -8.95 1.87 -7.32
CA TYR A 82 -8.01 0.88 -6.78
C TYR A 82 -6.90 0.60 -7.80
N SER A 83 -5.84 -0.10 -7.38
CA SER A 83 -4.67 -0.44 -8.21
C SER A 83 -4.02 0.76 -8.90
N ILE A 84 -4.17 1.97 -8.32
CA ILE A 84 -3.69 3.23 -8.92
C ILE A 84 -2.16 3.25 -9.08
N LYS A 85 -1.43 2.46 -8.29
CA LYS A 85 0.03 2.31 -8.39
C LYS A 85 0.48 1.83 -9.77
N ARG A 86 -0.37 1.10 -10.51
CA ARG A 86 -0.10 0.65 -11.90
C ARG A 86 -0.04 1.79 -12.92
N PHE A 87 -0.57 2.97 -12.58
CA PHE A 87 -0.54 4.18 -13.41
C PHE A 87 0.55 5.16 -13.00
N MET A 88 1.20 4.92 -11.84
CA MET A 88 2.19 5.81 -11.24
C MET A 88 3.41 5.98 -12.16
N GLY A 89 3.73 7.22 -12.55
CA GLY A 89 4.89 7.56 -13.35
C GLY A 89 4.90 7.01 -14.78
N ASN A 90 3.79 6.45 -15.26
CA ASN A 90 3.62 5.94 -16.62
C ASN A 90 2.97 6.98 -17.54
N LYS A 91 3.14 6.80 -18.86
CA LYS A 91 2.37 7.53 -19.86
C LYS A 91 1.01 6.87 -20.08
N TYR A 92 -0.01 7.67 -20.44
CA TYR A 92 -1.34 7.13 -20.78
C TYR A 92 -1.26 6.14 -21.94
N SER A 93 -0.42 6.43 -22.94
CA SER A 93 -0.18 5.52 -24.07
C SER A 93 0.37 4.16 -23.67
N GLU A 94 1.14 4.08 -22.57
CA GLU A 94 1.70 2.86 -21.99
C GLU A 94 0.67 2.11 -21.12
N SER A 95 -0.35 2.82 -20.59
CA SER A 95 -1.30 2.32 -19.59
C SER A 95 -2.68 1.97 -20.15
N LYS A 96 -2.85 1.91 -21.47
CA LYS A 96 -4.18 1.67 -22.10
C LYS A 96 -4.81 0.35 -21.68
N ASN A 97 -4.02 -0.71 -21.65
CA ASN A 97 -4.51 -2.04 -21.24
C ASN A 97 -4.99 -2.04 -19.79
N GLU A 98 -4.27 -1.34 -18.90
CA GLU A 98 -4.68 -1.20 -17.51
C GLU A 98 -5.96 -0.35 -17.38
N ALA A 99 -6.11 0.70 -18.20
CA ALA A 99 -7.28 1.55 -18.21
C ALA A 99 -8.56 0.80 -18.64
N GLU A 100 -8.44 -0.23 -19.48
CA GLU A 100 -9.57 -1.06 -19.94
C GLU A 100 -10.02 -2.09 -18.89
N ARG A 101 -9.19 -2.39 -17.90
CA ARG A 101 -9.44 -3.40 -16.85
C ARG A 101 -10.20 -2.86 -15.64
N VAL A 102 -10.29 -1.55 -15.51
CA VAL A 102 -10.88 -0.88 -14.34
C VAL A 102 -12.25 -0.29 -14.65
N PRO A 103 -13.21 -0.29 -13.71
CA PRO A 103 -14.55 0.24 -13.94
C PRO A 103 -14.61 1.77 -13.89
N TYR A 104 -13.60 2.44 -13.30
CA TYR A 104 -13.52 3.89 -13.26
C TYR A 104 -12.85 4.43 -14.53
N LYS A 105 -13.17 5.67 -14.88
CA LYS A 105 -12.75 6.26 -16.15
C LYS A 105 -11.32 6.81 -16.07
N VAL A 106 -10.41 6.24 -16.87
CA VAL A 106 -9.05 6.74 -17.04
C VAL A 106 -8.97 7.46 -18.40
N VAL A 107 -8.43 8.67 -18.39
CA VAL A 107 -8.31 9.54 -19.56
C VAL A 107 -6.89 10.04 -19.73
N LYS A 108 -6.58 10.53 -20.94
CA LYS A 108 -5.33 11.19 -21.24
C LYS A 108 -5.35 12.62 -20.70
N GLY A 109 -4.38 12.95 -19.85
CA GLY A 109 -4.08 14.31 -19.41
C GLY A 109 -2.94 14.96 -20.19
N ASP A 110 -2.47 16.09 -19.69
CA ASP A 110 -1.32 16.82 -20.20
C ASP A 110 -0.05 15.95 -20.17
N ASN A 111 0.87 16.19 -21.10
CA ASN A 111 2.13 15.45 -21.26
C ASN A 111 1.96 13.91 -21.39
N ASP A 112 0.81 13.48 -21.96
CA ASP A 112 0.47 12.05 -22.09
C ASP A 112 0.37 11.29 -20.76
N THR A 113 -0.01 11.98 -19.67
CA THR A 113 -0.16 11.36 -18.36
C THR A 113 -1.55 10.73 -18.18
N PRO A 114 -1.69 9.60 -17.45
CA PRO A 114 -3.00 9.08 -17.10
C PRO A 114 -3.66 9.95 -16.02
N ARG A 115 -4.97 10.18 -16.17
CA ARG A 115 -5.82 10.88 -15.20
C ARG A 115 -7.07 10.07 -14.93
N VAL A 116 -7.53 10.05 -13.70
CA VAL A 116 -8.82 9.46 -13.33
C VAL A 116 -9.88 10.56 -13.32
N ASP A 117 -10.91 10.39 -14.14
CA ASP A 117 -12.02 11.34 -14.26
C ASP A 117 -13.14 10.95 -13.29
N ILE A 118 -13.30 11.76 -12.24
CA ILE A 118 -14.39 11.65 -11.26
C ILE A 118 -15.26 12.90 -11.37
N ASP A 119 -16.45 12.75 -11.90
CA ASP A 119 -17.43 13.84 -12.08
C ASP A 119 -16.86 15.08 -12.80
N GLY A 120 -15.93 14.87 -13.75
CA GLY A 120 -15.27 15.93 -14.51
C GLY A 120 -14.03 16.53 -13.86
N ARG A 121 -13.69 16.16 -12.62
CA ARG A 121 -12.38 16.45 -12.02
C ARG A 121 -11.38 15.37 -12.38
N LEU A 122 -10.23 15.79 -12.89
CA LEU A 122 -9.15 14.92 -13.31
C LEU A 122 -8.11 14.78 -12.18
N TYR A 123 -8.01 13.60 -11.62
CA TYR A 123 -7.06 13.28 -10.56
C TYR A 123 -5.82 12.61 -11.13
N THR A 124 -4.64 12.97 -10.61
CA THR A 124 -3.39 12.28 -10.95
C THR A 124 -3.24 10.98 -10.13
N PRO A 125 -2.46 10.00 -10.59
CA PRO A 125 -2.08 8.86 -9.77
C PRO A 125 -1.40 9.28 -8.45
N GLN A 126 -0.61 10.36 -8.48
CA GLN A 126 0.05 10.92 -7.29
C GLN A 126 -0.96 11.46 -6.27
N GLU A 127 -1.96 12.27 -6.70
CA GLU A 127 -3.02 12.76 -5.80
C GLU A 127 -3.79 11.62 -5.13
N LEU A 128 -4.15 10.59 -5.92
CA LEU A 128 -4.88 9.44 -5.40
C LEU A 128 -4.02 8.60 -4.44
N SER A 129 -2.75 8.37 -4.78
CA SER A 129 -1.81 7.70 -3.87
C SER A 129 -1.55 8.51 -2.61
N ALA A 130 -1.52 9.85 -2.72
CA ALA A 130 -1.39 10.74 -1.56
C ALA A 130 -2.55 10.57 -0.56
N MET A 131 -3.78 10.33 -1.03
CA MET A 131 -4.92 10.06 -0.15
C MET A 131 -4.72 8.76 0.67
N VAL A 132 -4.12 7.73 0.06
CA VAL A 132 -3.74 6.51 0.79
C VAL A 132 -2.64 6.81 1.81
N LEU A 133 -1.61 7.57 1.41
CA LEU A 133 -0.52 7.97 2.31
C LEU A 133 -1.00 8.86 3.47
N GLN A 134 -1.98 9.74 3.24
CA GLN A 134 -2.64 10.52 4.31
C GLN A 134 -3.35 9.59 5.31
N LYS A 135 -4.02 8.53 4.84
CA LYS A 135 -4.61 7.52 5.73
C LYS A 135 -3.54 6.80 6.55
N MET A 136 -2.38 6.46 5.96
CA MET A 136 -1.26 5.85 6.69
C MET A 136 -0.66 6.82 7.72
N LYS A 137 -0.45 8.08 7.32
CA LYS A 137 -0.03 9.16 8.22
C LYS A 137 -0.98 9.30 9.41
N LYS A 138 -2.29 9.42 9.14
CA LYS A 138 -3.32 9.54 10.19
C LYS A 138 -3.34 8.32 11.12
N THR A 139 -3.21 7.12 10.58
CA THR A 139 -3.10 5.88 11.37
C THR A 139 -1.91 5.94 12.33
N ALA A 140 -0.76 6.43 11.86
CA ALA A 140 0.43 6.59 12.70
C ALA A 140 0.26 7.70 13.74
N GLU A 141 -0.34 8.83 13.39
CA GLU A 141 -0.64 9.93 14.31
C GLU A 141 -1.59 9.51 15.43
N ASP A 142 -2.65 8.77 15.10
CA ASP A 142 -3.61 8.26 16.08
C ASP A 142 -2.95 7.28 17.06
N TYR A 143 -2.05 6.43 16.57
CA TYR A 143 -1.31 5.48 17.39
C TYR A 143 -0.27 6.16 18.28
N LEU A 144 0.50 7.09 17.72
CA LEU A 144 1.58 7.77 18.43
C LEU A 144 1.09 8.91 19.34
N GLY A 145 -0.15 9.38 19.14
CA GLY A 145 -0.70 10.55 19.85
C GLY A 145 0.03 11.86 19.55
N ALA A 146 0.68 11.96 18.39
CA ALA A 146 1.45 13.13 17.95
C ALA A 146 1.50 13.25 16.43
N ASP A 147 1.74 14.46 15.92
CA ASP A 147 1.87 14.72 14.49
C ASP A 147 3.07 13.97 13.87
N VAL A 148 2.86 13.44 12.69
CA VAL A 148 3.88 12.74 11.88
C VAL A 148 4.12 13.51 10.60
N SER A 149 5.36 13.92 10.38
CA SER A 149 5.76 14.70 9.20
C SER A 149 6.82 14.05 8.33
N ARG A 150 7.37 12.89 8.73
CA ARG A 150 8.51 12.26 8.07
C ARG A 150 8.24 10.78 7.81
N ALA A 151 8.61 10.31 6.60
CA ALA A 151 8.41 8.91 6.23
C ALA A 151 9.55 8.36 5.38
N VAL A 152 9.73 7.03 5.47
CA VAL A 152 10.36 6.18 4.46
C VAL A 152 9.23 5.50 3.70
N ILE A 153 9.23 5.58 2.36
CA ILE A 153 8.19 4.98 1.52
C ILE A 153 8.84 3.95 0.60
N THR A 154 8.19 2.81 0.41
CA THR A 154 8.70 1.72 -0.42
C THR A 154 8.22 1.82 -1.86
N VAL A 155 9.03 1.28 -2.77
CA VAL A 155 8.70 1.11 -4.18
C VAL A 155 9.18 -0.27 -4.64
N PRO A 156 8.56 -0.87 -5.67
CA PRO A 156 9.09 -2.04 -6.34
C PRO A 156 10.54 -1.80 -6.80
N ALA A 157 11.39 -2.83 -6.70
CA ALA A 157 12.80 -2.68 -7.06
C ALA A 157 12.97 -2.31 -8.54
N TYR A 158 12.11 -2.81 -9.40
CA TYR A 158 12.15 -2.59 -10.85
C TYR A 158 11.44 -1.30 -11.31
N PHE A 159 10.98 -0.45 -10.37
CA PHE A 159 10.47 0.88 -10.71
C PHE A 159 11.58 1.73 -11.34
N ASN A 160 11.23 2.37 -12.47
CA ASN A 160 12.09 3.35 -13.10
C ASN A 160 12.07 4.69 -12.33
N ASP A 161 12.94 5.62 -12.75
CA ASP A 161 13.09 6.92 -12.10
C ASP A 161 11.77 7.71 -12.04
N SER A 162 10.99 7.74 -13.14
CA SER A 162 9.70 8.44 -13.18
C SER A 162 8.70 7.90 -12.15
N GLN A 163 8.68 6.59 -11.93
CA GLN A 163 7.79 5.95 -10.95
C GLN A 163 8.24 6.22 -9.51
N ARG A 164 9.56 6.25 -9.26
CA ARG A 164 10.15 6.61 -7.96
C ARG A 164 9.86 8.05 -7.60
N GLN A 165 10.08 8.97 -8.54
CA GLN A 165 9.80 10.40 -8.36
C GLN A 165 8.31 10.65 -8.12
N ALA A 166 7.41 10.03 -8.91
CA ALA A 166 5.97 10.14 -8.72
C ALA A 166 5.51 9.62 -7.34
N THR A 167 6.18 8.56 -6.82
CA THR A 167 5.91 8.06 -5.46
C THR A 167 6.36 9.05 -4.39
N LYS A 168 7.52 9.69 -4.58
CA LYS A 168 8.01 10.76 -3.70
C LYS A 168 7.06 11.95 -3.67
N GLU A 169 6.62 12.41 -4.86
CA GLU A 169 5.63 13.49 -5.00
C GLU A 169 4.32 13.16 -4.27
N ALA A 170 3.82 11.93 -4.39
CA ALA A 170 2.64 11.49 -3.65
C ALA A 170 2.84 11.62 -2.13
N GLY A 171 4.03 11.29 -1.62
CA GLY A 171 4.39 11.49 -0.21
C GLY A 171 4.38 12.96 0.19
N GLU A 172 4.94 13.82 -0.65
CA GLU A 172 4.97 15.27 -0.43
C GLU A 172 3.57 15.89 -0.47
N ILE A 173 2.71 15.50 -1.42
CA ILE A 173 1.29 15.90 -1.50
C ILE A 173 0.52 15.43 -0.25
N ALA A 174 0.88 14.28 0.31
CA ALA A 174 0.30 13.77 1.56
C ALA A 174 0.76 14.56 2.81
N GLY A 175 1.62 15.57 2.66
CA GLY A 175 2.18 16.35 3.77
C GLY A 175 3.26 15.59 4.54
N LEU A 176 3.99 14.68 3.87
CA LEU A 176 5.11 13.94 4.42
C LEU A 176 6.42 14.41 3.79
N LYS A 177 7.43 14.68 4.61
CA LYS A 177 8.80 14.75 4.13
C LYS A 177 9.29 13.33 3.87
N VAL A 178 9.47 12.97 2.61
CA VAL A 178 10.00 11.67 2.22
C VAL A 178 11.51 11.67 2.42
N GLU A 179 11.96 11.07 3.51
CA GLU A 179 13.38 11.01 3.87
C GLU A 179 14.15 9.99 3.02
N ARG A 180 13.46 8.91 2.63
CA ARG A 180 14.03 7.86 1.78
C ARG A 180 12.93 7.18 0.97
N ILE A 181 13.23 6.91 -0.30
CA ILE A 181 12.56 5.88 -1.11
C ILE A 181 13.43 4.63 -1.01
N ILE A 182 12.84 3.48 -0.64
CA ILE A 182 13.55 2.21 -0.49
C ILE A 182 12.86 1.13 -1.32
N ASN A 183 13.63 0.22 -1.91
CA ASN A 183 13.07 -0.92 -2.64
C ASN A 183 12.37 -1.90 -1.70
N GLU A 184 11.21 -2.42 -2.10
CA GLU A 184 10.40 -3.38 -1.33
C GLU A 184 11.20 -4.63 -0.92
N PRO A 185 11.90 -5.33 -1.84
CA PRO A 185 12.70 -6.49 -1.44
C PRO A 185 13.88 -6.14 -0.54
N THR A 186 14.45 -4.95 -0.69
CA THR A 186 15.52 -4.46 0.18
C THR A 186 15.03 -4.18 1.59
N ALA A 187 13.85 -3.56 1.72
CA ALA A 187 13.18 -3.37 3.01
C ALA A 187 12.86 -4.72 3.66
N ALA A 188 12.34 -5.69 2.91
CA ALA A 188 12.07 -7.03 3.42
C ALA A 188 13.33 -7.73 3.93
N ALA A 189 14.46 -7.60 3.21
CA ALA A 189 15.74 -8.14 3.65
C ALA A 189 16.24 -7.50 4.96
N LEU A 190 16.06 -6.17 5.13
CA LEU A 190 16.38 -5.49 6.39
C LEU A 190 15.60 -6.08 7.57
N ALA A 191 14.29 -6.26 7.40
CA ALA A 191 13.45 -6.83 8.46
C ALA A 191 13.82 -8.29 8.77
N TYR A 192 14.14 -9.07 7.72
CA TYR A 192 14.57 -10.45 7.88
C TYR A 192 15.93 -10.60 8.56
N GLY A 193 16.89 -9.73 8.20
CA GLY A 193 18.28 -9.86 8.62
C GLY A 193 18.64 -9.13 9.90
N LEU A 194 17.76 -8.29 10.46
CA LEU A 194 18.05 -7.45 11.63
C LEU A 194 18.60 -8.25 12.81
N ASP A 195 18.07 -9.44 13.06
CA ASP A 195 18.44 -10.30 14.18
C ASP A 195 19.52 -11.34 13.81
N LYS A 196 19.94 -11.41 12.55
CA LYS A 196 20.87 -12.44 12.03
C LYS A 196 22.32 -11.92 11.97
N LYS A 197 22.83 -11.40 13.05
CA LYS A 197 24.21 -10.89 13.13
C LYS A 197 25.23 -12.04 13.08
N GLY A 198 26.25 -11.91 12.23
CA GLY A 198 27.45 -12.75 12.23
C GLY A 198 27.44 -13.98 11.30
N SER A 199 26.55 -14.04 10.32
CA SER A 199 26.62 -15.04 9.24
C SER A 199 26.54 -14.33 7.89
N ASP A 200 27.57 -14.51 7.06
CA ASP A 200 27.48 -14.10 5.66
C ASP A 200 26.49 -15.04 4.95
N GLN A 201 25.43 -14.47 4.40
CA GLN A 201 24.37 -15.21 3.71
C GLN A 201 24.01 -14.54 2.38
N LYS A 202 23.81 -15.36 1.36
CA LYS A 202 23.21 -14.93 0.10
C LYS A 202 21.76 -15.33 0.09
N ILE A 203 20.88 -14.34 0.04
CA ILE A 203 19.44 -14.56 0.06
C ILE A 203 18.80 -14.11 -1.25
N VAL A 204 17.68 -14.73 -1.58
CA VAL A 204 16.75 -14.26 -2.61
C VAL A 204 15.51 -13.73 -1.92
N VAL A 205 15.13 -12.51 -2.25
CA VAL A 205 13.80 -11.99 -1.93
C VAL A 205 12.96 -12.09 -3.20
N PHE A 206 11.94 -12.92 -3.13
CA PHE A 206 10.95 -13.13 -4.19
C PHE A 206 9.67 -12.42 -3.76
N ASP A 207 9.46 -11.23 -4.33
CA ASP A 207 8.31 -10.40 -4.03
C ASP A 207 7.26 -10.54 -5.14
N PHE A 208 6.12 -11.15 -4.82
CA PHE A 208 4.99 -11.27 -5.72
C PHE A 208 3.77 -10.60 -5.08
N GLY A 209 3.63 -9.32 -5.35
CA GLY A 209 2.60 -8.45 -4.80
C GLY A 209 1.27 -8.50 -5.54
N GLY A 210 0.46 -7.45 -5.37
CA GLY A 210 -0.81 -7.31 -6.07
C GLY A 210 -0.66 -6.86 -7.52
N GLY A 211 0.34 -6.03 -7.83
CA GLY A 211 0.52 -5.42 -9.14
C GLY A 211 1.88 -5.65 -9.80
N THR A 212 2.89 -6.00 -9.02
CA THR A 212 4.29 -6.14 -9.44
C THR A 212 4.90 -7.42 -8.94
N HIS A 213 5.95 -7.87 -9.63
CA HIS A 213 6.79 -8.98 -9.26
C HIS A 213 8.25 -8.55 -9.34
N ASP A 214 8.99 -8.69 -8.23
CA ASP A 214 10.42 -8.38 -8.14
C ASP A 214 11.18 -9.57 -7.56
N VAL A 215 12.41 -9.77 -8.05
CA VAL A 215 13.36 -10.73 -7.52
C VAL A 215 14.66 -9.99 -7.26
N SER A 216 15.11 -9.98 -6.00
CA SER A 216 16.40 -9.38 -5.63
C SER A 216 17.29 -10.40 -4.95
N ILE A 217 18.56 -10.39 -5.32
CA ILE A 217 19.59 -11.20 -4.68
C ILE A 217 20.45 -10.29 -3.83
N LEU A 218 20.58 -10.63 -2.55
CA LEU A 218 21.32 -9.83 -1.58
C LEU A 218 22.37 -10.69 -0.88
N GLU A 219 23.47 -10.02 -0.52
CA GLU A 219 24.45 -10.55 0.43
C GLU A 219 24.31 -9.81 1.76
N LEU A 220 24.17 -10.59 2.83
CA LEU A 220 24.04 -10.11 4.20
C LEU A 220 25.27 -10.50 4.98
N GLY A 221 25.94 -9.57 5.64
CA GLY A 221 27.09 -9.85 6.48
C GLY A 221 27.44 -8.68 7.40
N ASP A 222 27.68 -8.92 8.67
CA ASP A 222 28.14 -7.95 9.68
C ASP A 222 27.37 -6.60 9.69
N GLY A 223 26.04 -6.65 9.49
CA GLY A 223 25.19 -5.46 9.42
C GLY A 223 25.18 -4.75 8.05
N VAL A 224 25.89 -5.28 7.06
CA VAL A 224 25.84 -4.81 5.67
C VAL A 224 24.79 -5.61 4.90
N PHE A 225 23.91 -4.91 4.20
CA PHE A 225 22.89 -5.44 3.30
C PHE A 225 23.22 -4.92 1.90
N GLU A 226 23.84 -5.76 1.07
CA GLU A 226 24.24 -5.41 -0.28
C GLU A 226 23.34 -6.11 -1.29
N VAL A 227 22.65 -5.34 -2.14
CA VAL A 227 21.95 -5.87 -3.30
C VAL A 227 22.96 -6.18 -4.39
N LEU A 228 23.05 -7.45 -4.80
CA LEU A 228 23.93 -7.88 -5.88
C LEU A 228 23.27 -7.71 -7.24
N SER A 229 21.97 -7.99 -7.32
CA SER A 229 21.18 -7.82 -8.54
C SER A 229 19.70 -7.76 -8.23
N THR A 230 18.95 -7.15 -9.14
CA THR A 230 17.49 -7.15 -9.14
C THR A 230 16.96 -7.30 -10.56
N ASP A 231 15.81 -7.97 -10.70
CA ASP A 231 15.04 -8.06 -11.94
C ASP A 231 13.56 -8.17 -11.59
N GLY A 232 12.64 -7.89 -12.53
CA GLY A 232 11.23 -7.92 -12.21
C GLY A 232 10.30 -7.61 -13.38
N ASP A 233 9.01 -7.65 -13.09
CA ASP A 233 7.92 -7.32 -14.02
C ASP A 233 6.92 -6.41 -13.30
N THR A 234 6.83 -5.15 -13.74
CA THR A 234 5.96 -4.13 -13.16
C THR A 234 4.48 -4.31 -13.55
N HIS A 235 4.15 -5.33 -14.36
CA HIS A 235 2.80 -5.66 -14.82
C HIS A 235 2.48 -7.15 -14.61
N LEU A 236 2.95 -7.70 -13.50
CA LEU A 236 2.68 -9.08 -13.08
C LEU A 236 2.40 -9.12 -11.58
N GLY A 237 1.18 -9.51 -11.20
CA GLY A 237 0.78 -9.54 -9.78
C GLY A 237 -0.53 -10.29 -9.54
N GLY A 238 -1.02 -10.17 -8.31
CA GLY A 238 -2.28 -10.76 -7.88
C GLY A 238 -3.51 -10.28 -8.65
N ASP A 239 -3.49 -9.04 -9.16
CA ASP A 239 -4.56 -8.50 -10.01
C ASP A 239 -4.65 -9.25 -11.35
N ASP A 240 -3.50 -9.69 -11.91
CA ASP A 240 -3.46 -10.48 -13.14
C ASP A 240 -3.97 -11.91 -12.90
N VAL A 241 -3.72 -12.45 -11.70
CA VAL A 241 -4.31 -13.72 -11.26
C VAL A 241 -5.83 -13.61 -11.15
N ASP A 242 -6.34 -12.54 -10.54
CA ASP A 242 -7.78 -12.27 -10.44
C ASP A 242 -8.40 -12.13 -11.82
N GLU A 243 -7.74 -11.46 -12.76
CA GLU A 243 -8.22 -11.30 -14.13
C GLU A 243 -8.41 -12.64 -14.86
N LYS A 244 -7.53 -13.63 -14.64
CA LYS A 244 -7.72 -14.98 -15.18
C LYS A 244 -9.03 -15.62 -14.71
N ILE A 245 -9.37 -15.43 -13.44
CA ILE A 245 -10.62 -15.94 -12.87
C ILE A 245 -11.81 -15.14 -13.41
N ILE A 246 -11.72 -13.81 -13.46
CA ILE A 246 -12.76 -12.93 -14.02
C ILE A 246 -13.08 -13.33 -15.46
N ASN A 247 -12.05 -13.48 -16.28
CA ASN A 247 -12.22 -13.86 -17.69
C ASN A 247 -12.85 -15.25 -17.82
N TRP A 248 -12.40 -16.23 -17.04
CA TRP A 248 -13.02 -17.56 -17.05
C TRP A 248 -14.52 -17.51 -16.68
N LEU A 249 -14.88 -16.78 -15.62
CA LEU A 249 -16.29 -16.63 -15.19
C LEU A 249 -17.14 -15.91 -16.24
N ALA A 250 -16.61 -14.83 -16.80
CA ALA A 250 -17.33 -14.01 -17.79
C ALA A 250 -17.52 -14.77 -19.13
N ASP A 251 -16.50 -15.51 -19.56
CA ASP A 251 -16.57 -16.28 -20.81
C ASP A 251 -17.56 -17.45 -20.69
N GLU A 252 -17.59 -18.17 -19.55
CA GLU A 252 -18.61 -19.20 -19.31
C GLU A 252 -20.02 -18.61 -19.26
N PHE A 253 -20.20 -17.47 -18.59
CA PHE A 253 -21.50 -16.80 -18.52
C PHE A 253 -21.93 -16.30 -19.92
N GLN A 254 -21.00 -15.74 -20.70
CA GLN A 254 -21.27 -15.30 -22.06
C GLN A 254 -21.68 -16.46 -22.97
N ALA A 255 -21.08 -17.64 -22.81
CA ALA A 255 -21.44 -18.83 -23.58
C ALA A 255 -22.86 -19.33 -23.26
N GLU A 256 -23.32 -19.20 -22.00
CA GLU A 256 -24.64 -19.63 -21.56
C GLU A 256 -25.74 -18.59 -21.83
N GLU A 257 -25.48 -17.32 -21.56
CA GLU A 257 -26.47 -16.26 -21.54
C GLU A 257 -26.32 -15.24 -22.68
N ASN A 258 -25.28 -15.40 -23.53
CA ASN A 258 -24.92 -14.48 -24.62
C ASN A 258 -24.75 -13.02 -24.17
N MET A 259 -24.23 -12.82 -22.95
CA MET A 259 -24.00 -11.52 -22.33
C MET A 259 -22.62 -11.47 -21.68
N ASP A 260 -21.83 -10.43 -22.00
CA ASP A 260 -20.51 -10.21 -21.40
C ASP A 260 -20.63 -9.32 -20.16
N LEU A 261 -20.42 -9.91 -18.99
CA LEU A 261 -20.50 -9.24 -17.70
C LEU A 261 -19.42 -8.17 -17.49
N ARG A 262 -18.32 -8.21 -18.24
CA ARG A 262 -17.22 -7.23 -18.16
C ARG A 262 -17.61 -5.84 -18.66
N LYS A 263 -18.69 -5.75 -19.44
CA LYS A 263 -19.21 -4.48 -20.00
C LYS A 263 -20.06 -3.68 -19.02
N ASP A 264 -20.51 -4.30 -17.95
CA ASP A 264 -21.26 -3.62 -16.89
C ASP A 264 -20.35 -3.40 -15.68
N PRO A 265 -20.09 -2.13 -15.28
CA PRO A 265 -19.17 -1.81 -14.18
C PRO A 265 -19.52 -2.49 -12.85
N MET A 266 -20.82 -2.63 -12.55
CA MET A 266 -21.27 -3.27 -11.30
C MET A 266 -21.01 -4.78 -11.33
N SER A 267 -21.32 -5.44 -12.46
CA SER A 267 -21.04 -6.86 -12.65
C SER A 267 -19.53 -7.14 -12.63
N LEU A 268 -18.73 -6.31 -13.31
CA LEU A 268 -17.27 -6.41 -13.32
C LEU A 268 -16.70 -6.29 -11.91
N GLN A 269 -17.16 -5.32 -11.12
CA GLN A 269 -16.68 -5.16 -9.74
C GLN A 269 -17.05 -6.36 -8.87
N ARG A 270 -18.25 -6.92 -9.02
CA ARG A 270 -18.67 -8.14 -8.30
C ARG A 270 -17.85 -9.36 -8.72
N LEU A 271 -17.52 -9.49 -10.01
CA LEU A 271 -16.63 -10.53 -10.49
C LEU A 271 -15.23 -10.39 -9.87
N LYS A 272 -14.70 -9.15 -9.79
CA LYS A 272 -13.38 -8.86 -9.20
C LYS A 272 -13.33 -9.27 -7.72
N GLU A 273 -14.32 -8.87 -6.92
CA GLU A 273 -14.38 -9.23 -5.50
C GLU A 273 -14.49 -10.76 -5.30
N ALA A 274 -15.29 -11.42 -6.13
CA ALA A 274 -15.43 -12.86 -6.08
C ALA A 274 -14.16 -13.60 -6.53
N ALA A 275 -13.44 -13.08 -7.53
CA ALA A 275 -12.16 -13.63 -7.98
C ALA A 275 -11.07 -13.49 -6.91
N GLU A 276 -10.92 -12.29 -6.32
CA GLU A 276 -9.97 -12.06 -5.22
C GLU A 276 -10.27 -12.99 -4.03
N LYS A 277 -11.54 -13.11 -3.64
CA LYS A 277 -11.97 -14.02 -2.58
C LYS A 277 -11.64 -15.48 -2.92
N ALA A 278 -11.96 -15.93 -4.13
CA ALA A 278 -11.69 -17.28 -4.57
C ALA A 278 -10.19 -17.60 -4.59
N LYS A 279 -9.34 -16.67 -5.07
CA LYS A 279 -7.87 -16.76 -5.02
C LYS A 279 -7.37 -16.97 -3.60
N ILE A 280 -7.86 -16.17 -2.64
CA ILE A 280 -7.48 -16.27 -1.22
C ILE A 280 -7.93 -17.62 -0.63
N GLU A 281 -9.18 -18.03 -0.85
CA GLU A 281 -9.71 -19.29 -0.33
C GLU A 281 -8.99 -20.51 -0.92
N LEU A 282 -8.66 -20.49 -2.22
CA LEU A 282 -7.94 -21.58 -2.89
C LEU A 282 -6.46 -21.68 -2.47
N SER A 283 -5.91 -20.71 -1.77
CA SER A 283 -4.58 -20.82 -1.15
C SER A 283 -4.57 -21.83 0.01
N SER A 284 -5.71 -22.06 0.67
CA SER A 284 -5.86 -23.01 1.77
C SER A 284 -6.82 -24.19 1.47
N SER A 285 -7.83 -23.98 0.60
CA SER A 285 -8.88 -24.96 0.31
C SER A 285 -8.66 -25.64 -1.05
N ALA A 286 -9.16 -26.87 -1.21
CA ALA A 286 -9.09 -27.60 -2.48
C ALA A 286 -10.08 -27.09 -3.53
N GLN A 287 -11.16 -26.44 -3.10
CA GLN A 287 -12.18 -25.85 -3.96
C GLN A 287 -12.91 -24.73 -3.22
N THR A 288 -13.54 -23.84 -3.99
CA THR A 288 -14.43 -22.80 -3.48
C THR A 288 -15.66 -22.65 -4.37
N GLU A 289 -16.79 -22.21 -3.80
CA GLU A 289 -17.98 -21.84 -4.55
C GLU A 289 -18.03 -20.33 -4.76
N ILE A 290 -18.12 -19.93 -6.01
CA ILE A 290 -18.36 -18.55 -6.43
C ILE A 290 -19.86 -18.43 -6.69
N ASN A 291 -20.56 -17.66 -5.83
CA ASN A 291 -22.01 -17.50 -5.89
C ASN A 291 -22.35 -16.01 -5.96
N LEU A 292 -22.77 -15.56 -7.13
CA LEU A 292 -23.15 -14.18 -7.43
C LEU A 292 -24.63 -14.10 -7.83
N PRO A 293 -25.54 -14.05 -6.84
CA PRO A 293 -26.96 -13.92 -7.11
C PRO A 293 -27.27 -12.56 -7.74
N TYR A 294 -28.19 -12.51 -8.68
CA TYR A 294 -28.61 -11.27 -9.37
C TYR A 294 -27.42 -10.51 -9.97
N ILE A 295 -26.51 -11.24 -10.65
CA ILE A 295 -25.31 -10.64 -11.22
C ILE A 295 -25.65 -9.63 -12.32
N THR A 296 -26.72 -9.91 -13.08
CA THR A 296 -27.29 -9.01 -14.09
C THR A 296 -28.77 -9.31 -14.29
N ALA A 297 -29.46 -8.46 -15.07
CA ALA A 297 -30.85 -8.65 -15.47
C ALA A 297 -30.97 -8.65 -17.00
N THR A 298 -31.75 -9.60 -17.53
CA THR A 298 -32.07 -9.70 -18.95
C THR A 298 -33.57 -9.52 -19.16
N ALA A 299 -34.01 -9.48 -20.42
CA ALA A 299 -35.44 -9.45 -20.76
C ALA A 299 -36.21 -10.69 -20.21
N SER A 300 -35.53 -11.80 -19.96
CA SER A 300 -36.07 -13.02 -19.38
C SER A 300 -36.03 -13.04 -17.82
N GLY A 301 -35.60 -11.95 -17.19
CA GLY A 301 -35.50 -11.82 -15.73
C GLY A 301 -34.07 -11.75 -15.21
N PRO A 302 -33.93 -11.76 -13.87
CA PRO A 302 -32.63 -11.72 -13.23
C PRO A 302 -31.81 -12.99 -13.49
N LYS A 303 -30.51 -12.85 -13.63
CA LYS A 303 -29.56 -13.95 -13.84
C LYS A 303 -28.62 -14.09 -12.64
N HIS A 304 -28.20 -15.31 -12.39
CA HIS A 304 -27.31 -15.69 -11.30
C HIS A 304 -26.09 -16.39 -11.88
N LEU A 305 -24.93 -16.19 -11.29
CA LEU A 305 -23.73 -16.92 -11.62
C LEU A 305 -23.31 -17.75 -10.41
N VAL A 306 -23.30 -19.07 -10.57
CA VAL A 306 -22.83 -20.01 -9.54
C VAL A 306 -21.83 -20.96 -10.20
N ARG A 307 -20.61 -21.00 -9.65
CA ARG A 307 -19.53 -21.86 -10.16
C ARG A 307 -18.72 -22.43 -9.01
N THR A 308 -18.33 -23.66 -9.15
CA THR A 308 -17.30 -24.27 -8.27
C THR A 308 -15.96 -24.18 -8.96
N LEU A 309 -15.00 -23.49 -8.34
CA LEU A 309 -13.62 -23.43 -8.80
C LEU A 309 -12.75 -24.33 -7.94
N THR A 310 -12.17 -25.37 -8.54
CA THR A 310 -11.19 -26.23 -7.86
C THR A 310 -9.80 -25.60 -7.92
N ARG A 311 -8.94 -25.90 -6.93
CA ARG A 311 -7.53 -25.48 -6.95
C ARG A 311 -6.82 -25.93 -8.23
N SER A 312 -7.04 -27.16 -8.68
CA SER A 312 -6.44 -27.66 -9.92
C SER A 312 -6.83 -26.87 -11.15
N LYS A 313 -8.11 -26.46 -11.26
CA LYS A 313 -8.57 -25.59 -12.35
C LYS A 313 -7.98 -24.20 -12.24
N PHE A 314 -7.93 -23.64 -11.03
CA PHE A 314 -7.31 -22.35 -10.74
C PHE A 314 -5.83 -22.35 -11.14
N GLU A 315 -5.05 -23.32 -10.68
CA GLU A 315 -3.63 -23.47 -11.03
C GLU A 315 -3.41 -23.61 -12.54
N GLN A 316 -4.32 -24.31 -13.25
CA GLN A 316 -4.30 -24.39 -14.71
C GLN A 316 -4.55 -23.02 -15.37
N LEU A 317 -5.45 -22.20 -14.84
CA LEU A 317 -5.75 -20.87 -15.36
C LEU A 317 -4.55 -19.90 -15.24
N ILE A 318 -3.74 -20.06 -14.21
CA ILE A 318 -2.62 -19.16 -13.89
C ILE A 318 -1.23 -19.72 -14.24
N ASP A 319 -1.14 -20.87 -14.88
CA ASP A 319 0.14 -21.57 -15.15
C ASP A 319 1.13 -20.72 -15.94
N ASP A 320 0.64 -19.92 -16.90
CA ASP A 320 1.45 -18.97 -17.66
C ASP A 320 2.01 -17.85 -16.79
N LEU A 321 1.21 -17.31 -15.85
CA LEU A 321 1.65 -16.29 -14.92
C LEU A 321 2.71 -16.83 -13.93
N VAL A 322 2.49 -18.03 -13.39
CA VAL A 322 3.45 -18.69 -12.50
C VAL A 322 4.79 -18.92 -13.21
N LYS A 323 4.79 -19.33 -14.48
CA LYS A 323 6.02 -19.48 -15.26
C LYS A 323 6.75 -18.16 -15.44
N ARG A 324 6.03 -17.07 -15.73
CA ARG A 324 6.61 -15.73 -15.85
C ARG A 324 7.30 -15.26 -14.57
N THR A 325 6.86 -15.68 -13.38
CA THR A 325 7.54 -15.30 -12.12
C THR A 325 8.93 -15.92 -11.95
N ILE A 326 9.25 -16.96 -12.71
CA ILE A 326 10.56 -17.65 -12.60
C ILE A 326 11.61 -17.02 -13.52
N GLU A 327 11.21 -16.36 -14.60
CA GLU A 327 12.13 -15.73 -15.55
C GLU A 327 13.04 -14.67 -14.87
N PRO A 328 12.53 -13.74 -14.02
CA PRO A 328 13.37 -12.83 -13.25
C PRO A 328 14.36 -13.52 -12.30
N CYS A 329 14.01 -14.70 -11.77
CA CYS A 329 14.94 -15.45 -10.92
C CYS A 329 16.19 -15.90 -11.70
N GLU A 330 16.04 -16.36 -12.94
CA GLU A 330 17.16 -16.75 -13.80
C GLU A 330 18.02 -15.55 -14.17
N SER A 331 17.37 -14.43 -14.55
CA SER A 331 18.04 -13.19 -14.93
C SER A 331 18.84 -12.61 -13.77
N ALA A 332 18.24 -12.53 -12.57
CA ALA A 332 18.91 -12.00 -11.38
C ALA A 332 20.12 -12.86 -10.97
N LEU A 333 19.99 -14.20 -10.97
CA LEU A 333 21.12 -15.11 -10.69
C LEU A 333 22.27 -14.90 -11.68
N LYS A 334 21.93 -14.78 -12.96
CA LYS A 334 22.92 -14.55 -14.02
C LYS A 334 23.62 -13.20 -13.84
N ALA A 335 22.88 -12.14 -13.53
CA ALA A 335 23.43 -10.79 -13.31
C ALA A 335 24.33 -10.74 -12.07
N ALA A 336 24.00 -11.46 -11.00
CA ALA A 336 24.83 -11.60 -9.81
C ALA A 336 26.06 -12.51 -10.02
N GLY A 337 26.14 -13.26 -11.13
CA GLY A 337 27.18 -14.26 -11.36
C GLY A 337 27.09 -15.48 -10.44
N LEU A 338 25.89 -15.79 -9.95
CA LEU A 338 25.61 -16.84 -8.97
C LEU A 338 24.83 -18.00 -9.59
N SER A 339 24.97 -19.15 -8.97
CA SER A 339 24.16 -20.35 -9.23
C SER A 339 23.08 -20.52 -8.15
N LYS A 340 22.07 -21.34 -8.41
CA LYS A 340 21.02 -21.68 -7.43
C LYS A 340 21.58 -22.29 -6.13
N SER A 341 22.73 -22.98 -6.20
CA SER A 341 23.38 -23.58 -5.03
C SER A 341 24.07 -22.57 -4.13
N ASP A 342 24.39 -21.38 -4.64
CA ASP A 342 25.03 -20.30 -3.87
C ASP A 342 24.06 -19.52 -3.00
N ILE A 343 22.76 -19.74 -3.20
CA ILE A 343 21.70 -19.10 -2.41
C ILE A 343 21.49 -19.88 -1.11
N ASP A 344 21.55 -19.21 0.02
CA ASP A 344 21.33 -19.82 1.34
C ASP A 344 19.84 -19.87 1.69
N GLU A 345 19.11 -18.80 1.46
CA GLU A 345 17.70 -18.66 1.84
C GLU A 345 16.87 -18.01 0.72
N VAL A 346 15.60 -18.40 0.64
CA VAL A 346 14.60 -17.79 -0.25
C VAL A 346 13.48 -17.22 0.60
N ILE A 347 13.27 -15.92 0.52
CA ILE A 347 12.26 -15.17 1.30
C ILE A 347 11.11 -14.81 0.37
N LEU A 348 9.90 -15.19 0.77
CA LEU A 348 8.67 -14.84 0.04
C LEU A 348 8.03 -13.58 0.62
N VAL A 349 7.76 -12.63 -0.26
CA VAL A 349 7.15 -11.35 0.04
C VAL A 349 5.95 -11.12 -0.86
N GLY A 350 4.96 -10.34 -0.39
CA GLY A 350 3.73 -10.07 -1.12
C GLY A 350 2.67 -11.17 -0.97
N GLY A 351 1.41 -10.75 -0.87
CA GLY A 351 0.28 -11.66 -0.59
C GLY A 351 0.08 -12.75 -1.64
N SER A 352 0.49 -12.53 -2.90
CA SER A 352 0.36 -13.50 -3.99
C SER A 352 1.32 -14.68 -3.87
N THR A 353 2.37 -14.59 -3.06
CA THR A 353 3.25 -15.72 -2.72
C THR A 353 2.58 -16.79 -1.86
N ARG A 354 1.39 -16.51 -1.33
CA ARG A 354 0.59 -17.51 -0.61
C ARG A 354 -0.05 -18.55 -1.52
N ILE A 355 -0.06 -18.31 -2.83
CA ILE A 355 -0.58 -19.26 -3.84
C ILE A 355 0.30 -20.51 -3.88
N PRO A 356 -0.25 -21.72 -3.64
CA PRO A 356 0.55 -22.95 -3.55
C PRO A 356 1.37 -23.25 -4.81
N ALA A 357 0.84 -22.97 -6.00
CA ALA A 357 1.55 -23.16 -7.27
C ALA A 357 2.80 -22.28 -7.37
N VAL A 358 2.75 -21.05 -6.84
CA VAL A 358 3.89 -20.12 -6.80
C VAL A 358 4.97 -20.66 -5.85
N GLN A 359 4.58 -21.06 -4.63
CA GLN A 359 5.52 -21.66 -3.67
C GLN A 359 6.21 -22.91 -4.23
N ALA A 360 5.43 -23.80 -4.86
CA ALA A 360 5.96 -25.01 -5.49
C ALA A 360 6.91 -24.70 -6.66
N ALA A 361 6.62 -23.67 -7.47
CA ALA A 361 7.49 -23.25 -8.55
C ALA A 361 8.82 -22.72 -8.04
N VAL A 362 8.79 -21.86 -7.00
CA VAL A 362 9.98 -21.30 -6.34
C VAL A 362 10.83 -22.40 -5.71
N GLU A 363 10.21 -23.30 -4.92
CA GLU A 363 10.90 -24.44 -4.30
C GLU A 363 11.54 -25.35 -5.35
N LYS A 364 10.82 -25.67 -6.41
CA LYS A 364 11.34 -26.46 -7.54
C LYS A 364 12.52 -25.77 -8.23
N PHE A 365 12.45 -24.47 -8.40
CA PHE A 365 13.49 -23.70 -9.09
C PHE A 365 14.77 -23.62 -8.28
N PHE A 366 14.70 -23.23 -7.00
CA PHE A 366 15.88 -23.08 -6.13
C PHE A 366 16.33 -24.41 -5.49
N GLY A 367 15.50 -25.48 -5.52
CA GLY A 367 15.82 -26.77 -4.89
C GLY A 367 15.77 -26.73 -3.37
N LYS A 368 15.18 -25.69 -2.77
CA LYS A 368 15.02 -25.52 -1.32
C LYS A 368 13.69 -24.85 -0.99
N ALA A 369 13.09 -25.24 0.13
CA ALA A 369 11.84 -24.66 0.59
C ALA A 369 12.04 -23.18 0.98
N PRO A 370 11.12 -22.29 0.60
CA PRO A 370 11.16 -20.89 1.04
C PRO A 370 11.07 -20.76 2.56
N SER A 371 11.76 -19.76 3.09
CA SER A 371 11.72 -19.41 4.52
C SER A 371 10.33 -18.96 4.94
N LYS A 372 9.88 -19.39 6.12
CA LYS A 372 8.60 -19.00 6.73
C LYS A 372 8.77 -18.00 7.87
N GLY A 373 9.97 -17.44 8.01
CA GLY A 373 10.33 -16.58 9.16
C GLY A 373 9.74 -15.17 9.14
N VAL A 374 9.02 -14.77 8.08
CA VAL A 374 8.44 -13.42 7.96
C VAL A 374 6.98 -13.46 7.52
N ASN A 375 6.20 -12.46 7.92
CA ASN A 375 4.86 -12.25 7.37
C ASN A 375 4.99 -11.50 6.03
N PRO A 376 4.62 -12.10 4.89
CA PRO A 376 4.81 -11.50 3.57
C PRO A 376 3.99 -10.23 3.33
N ASP A 377 2.97 -9.96 4.15
CA ASP A 377 2.12 -8.76 4.04
C ASP A 377 2.64 -7.57 4.87
N GLU A 378 3.61 -7.78 5.76
CA GLU A 378 4.07 -6.79 6.75
C GLU A 378 5.57 -6.52 6.68
N VAL A 379 6.36 -7.48 6.23
CA VAL A 379 7.82 -7.45 6.30
C VAL A 379 8.42 -6.23 5.60
N VAL A 380 7.83 -5.78 4.50
CA VAL A 380 8.25 -4.59 3.74
C VAL A 380 8.09 -3.32 4.58
N SER A 381 6.93 -3.14 5.19
CA SER A 381 6.68 -2.00 6.09
C SER A 381 7.62 -2.01 7.28
N LEU A 382 7.84 -3.18 7.92
CA LEU A 382 8.79 -3.31 9.03
C LEU A 382 10.20 -2.87 8.62
N GLY A 383 10.67 -3.30 7.44
CA GLY A 383 11.97 -2.87 6.91
C GLY A 383 12.05 -1.37 6.63
N ALA A 384 10.98 -0.77 6.12
CA ALA A 384 10.90 0.68 5.95
C ALA A 384 10.96 1.41 7.31
N GLY A 385 10.32 0.86 8.35
CA GLY A 385 10.42 1.36 9.72
C GLY A 385 11.84 1.28 10.28
N ILE A 386 12.53 0.15 10.06
CA ILE A 386 13.94 -0.02 10.44
C ILE A 386 14.81 1.02 9.74
N GLN A 387 14.61 1.26 8.44
CA GLN A 387 15.33 2.31 7.71
C GLN A 387 15.06 3.70 8.30
N GLY A 388 13.83 3.97 8.75
CA GLY A 388 13.50 5.17 9.53
C GLY A 388 14.33 5.27 10.81
N GLY A 389 14.47 4.17 11.54
CA GLY A 389 15.33 4.07 12.73
C GLY A 389 16.82 4.27 12.46
N VAL A 390 17.32 3.80 11.31
CA VAL A 390 18.69 4.07 10.85
C VAL A 390 18.89 5.57 10.61
N LEU A 391 17.93 6.24 9.96
CA LEU A 391 18.00 7.67 9.65
C LEU A 391 17.88 8.56 10.91
N THR A 392 17.21 8.10 11.96
CA THR A 392 17.15 8.81 13.26
C THR A 392 18.33 8.47 14.17
N GLY A 393 19.10 7.42 13.87
CA GLY A 393 20.19 6.91 14.69
C GLY A 393 19.73 6.01 15.85
N ASP A 394 18.46 5.61 15.86
CA ASP A 394 17.92 4.64 16.81
C ASP A 394 18.44 3.23 16.52
N VAL A 395 18.59 2.88 15.24
CA VAL A 395 19.24 1.66 14.76
C VAL A 395 20.66 1.99 14.31
N LYS A 396 21.64 1.28 14.85
CA LYS A 396 23.07 1.46 14.56
C LYS A 396 23.64 0.23 13.88
N ASP A 397 24.78 0.39 13.23
CA ASP A 397 25.54 -0.69 12.61
C ASP A 397 24.76 -1.42 11.51
N VAL A 398 23.95 -0.68 10.76
CA VAL A 398 23.25 -1.15 9.55
C VAL A 398 23.65 -0.27 8.36
N LEU A 399 24.18 -0.87 7.32
CA LEU A 399 24.52 -0.24 6.05
C LEU A 399 23.74 -0.92 4.93
N LEU A 400 22.99 -0.14 4.18
CA LEU A 400 22.23 -0.60 3.03
C LEU A 400 22.83 -0.08 1.74
N LEU A 401 23.20 -0.99 0.84
CA LEU A 401 23.69 -0.72 -0.50
C LEU A 401 22.71 -1.30 -1.51
N ASP A 402 22.02 -0.41 -2.21
CA ASP A 402 21.04 -0.77 -3.24
C ASP A 402 21.64 -0.61 -4.65
N VAL A 403 20.91 -1.02 -5.69
CA VAL A 403 21.37 -0.96 -7.08
C VAL A 403 20.35 -0.28 -7.99
N THR A 404 20.82 0.28 -9.13
CA THR A 404 19.94 0.73 -10.20
C THR A 404 19.42 -0.47 -11.00
N PRO A 405 18.10 -0.62 -11.24
CA PRO A 405 17.56 -1.82 -11.89
C PRO A 405 17.85 -1.87 -13.39
N LEU A 406 18.05 -0.73 -14.03
CA LEU A 406 18.22 -0.59 -15.47
C LEU A 406 19.45 0.26 -15.80
N SER A 407 20.07 -0.03 -16.95
CA SER A 407 21.15 0.76 -17.50
C SER A 407 20.69 2.17 -17.88
N LEU A 408 21.58 3.14 -17.70
CA LEU A 408 21.37 4.55 -18.00
C LEU A 408 22.42 5.04 -18.99
N GLY A 409 22.00 5.87 -19.92
CA GLY A 409 22.88 6.41 -20.92
C GLY A 409 22.21 7.46 -21.81
N ILE A 410 22.84 7.75 -22.94
CA ILE A 410 22.35 8.72 -23.90
C ILE A 410 22.28 8.15 -25.31
N GLU A 411 21.46 8.77 -26.16
CA GLU A 411 21.50 8.55 -27.59
C GLU A 411 22.78 9.16 -28.19
N THR A 412 23.45 8.38 -29.02
CA THR A 412 24.61 8.81 -29.76
C THR A 412 24.39 8.64 -31.27
N MET A 413 25.39 9.06 -32.07
CA MET A 413 25.29 9.02 -33.53
C MET A 413 24.90 7.63 -34.06
N GLY A 414 23.91 7.60 -34.95
CA GLY A 414 23.36 6.36 -35.50
C GLY A 414 22.16 5.80 -34.66
N ASN A 415 21.57 6.63 -33.80
CA ASN A 415 20.45 6.25 -32.91
C ASN A 415 20.83 5.09 -31.96
N VAL A 416 22.08 5.01 -31.55
CA VAL A 416 22.60 3.97 -30.66
C VAL A 416 22.47 4.43 -29.22
N PHE A 417 22.06 3.53 -28.34
CA PHE A 417 22.06 3.73 -26.90
C PHE A 417 23.47 3.46 -26.34
N THR A 418 24.12 4.52 -25.86
CA THR A 418 25.44 4.41 -25.21
C THR A 418 25.24 4.44 -23.70
N LYS A 419 25.52 3.33 -23.04
CA LYS A 419 25.41 3.18 -21.59
C LYS A 419 26.56 3.89 -20.88
N LEU A 420 26.24 4.67 -19.84
CA LEU A 420 27.18 5.25 -18.90
C LEU A 420 27.17 4.53 -17.55
N ILE A 421 25.98 4.13 -17.10
CA ILE A 421 25.79 3.33 -15.89
C ILE A 421 25.10 2.04 -16.30
N GLU A 422 25.72 0.91 -16.00
CA GLU A 422 25.12 -0.41 -16.25
C GLU A 422 24.08 -0.75 -15.21
N ALA A 423 23.10 -1.59 -15.58
CA ALA A 423 22.16 -2.19 -14.64
C ALA A 423 22.89 -2.89 -13.48
N ASN A 424 22.26 -2.93 -12.32
CA ASN A 424 22.81 -3.50 -11.08
C ASN A 424 24.11 -2.80 -10.59
N THR A 425 24.34 -1.53 -11.00
CA THR A 425 25.39 -0.69 -10.38
C THR A 425 24.90 -0.20 -9.02
N THR A 426 25.74 -0.39 -7.98
CA THR A 426 25.45 0.07 -6.59
C THR A 426 25.22 1.57 -6.55
N ILE A 427 24.21 2.02 -5.83
CA ILE A 427 23.85 3.41 -5.61
C ILE A 427 24.03 3.82 -4.12
N PRO A 428 24.38 5.08 -3.83
CA PRO A 428 24.55 6.21 -4.76
C PRO A 428 25.80 6.08 -5.64
N THR A 429 25.71 6.58 -6.90
CA THR A 429 26.84 6.52 -7.85
C THR A 429 26.87 7.74 -8.76
N LYS A 430 28.09 8.05 -9.25
CA LYS A 430 28.30 9.14 -10.20
C LYS A 430 29.28 8.70 -11.27
N LYS A 431 28.86 8.81 -12.54
CA LYS A 431 29.73 8.49 -13.69
C LYS A 431 29.67 9.57 -14.74
N SER A 432 30.83 9.87 -15.36
CA SER A 432 30.97 10.87 -16.42
C SER A 432 31.66 10.26 -17.62
N GLN A 433 31.27 10.71 -18.82
CA GLN A 433 31.92 10.36 -20.07
C GLN A 433 31.95 11.57 -20.99
N VAL A 434 33.05 11.73 -21.75
CA VAL A 434 33.24 12.83 -22.70
C VAL A 434 32.75 12.38 -24.08
N PHE A 435 31.88 13.19 -24.66
CA PHE A 435 31.36 13.09 -26.01
C PHE A 435 31.79 14.28 -26.85
N SER A 436 31.40 14.30 -28.13
CA SER A 436 31.72 15.39 -29.03
C SER A 436 30.59 15.70 -30.00
N THR A 437 30.74 16.79 -30.77
CA THR A 437 29.75 17.17 -31.80
C THR A 437 29.82 16.24 -33.02
N ALA A 438 28.65 15.98 -33.63
CA ALA A 438 28.51 15.13 -34.83
C ALA A 438 28.69 15.90 -36.14
N ALA A 439 28.56 17.24 -36.13
CA ALA A 439 28.71 18.12 -37.29
C ALA A 439 29.70 19.27 -37.05
N ASP A 440 30.27 19.79 -38.13
CA ASP A 440 31.14 20.97 -38.07
C ASP A 440 30.34 22.22 -37.65
N ASN A 441 30.95 23.05 -36.81
CA ASN A 441 30.37 24.30 -36.31
C ASN A 441 29.00 24.15 -35.65
N GLN A 442 28.74 23.04 -35.02
CA GLN A 442 27.51 22.75 -34.30
C GLN A 442 27.45 23.62 -33.03
N PRO A 443 26.47 24.56 -32.91
CA PRO A 443 26.42 25.51 -31.79
C PRO A 443 25.76 24.96 -30.52
N SER A 444 25.07 23.83 -30.65
CA SER A 444 24.38 23.16 -29.54
C SER A 444 24.33 21.64 -29.71
N VAL A 445 24.22 20.91 -28.63
CA VAL A 445 23.99 19.47 -28.63
C VAL A 445 22.73 19.17 -27.84
N GLU A 446 21.87 18.29 -28.36
CA GLU A 446 20.76 17.70 -27.60
C GLU A 446 21.28 16.48 -26.83
N ILE A 447 21.03 16.44 -25.55
CA ILE A 447 21.27 15.29 -24.70
C ILE A 447 19.95 14.55 -24.51
N HIS A 448 19.80 13.41 -25.19
CA HIS A 448 18.65 12.53 -25.07
C HIS A 448 18.97 11.42 -24.07
N VAL A 449 18.41 11.52 -22.88
CA VAL A 449 18.66 10.61 -21.77
C VAL A 449 17.71 9.43 -21.84
N LEU A 450 18.27 8.23 -21.72
CA LEU A 450 17.60 6.97 -21.93
C LEU A 450 17.83 5.99 -20.77
N GLN A 451 16.85 5.15 -20.52
CA GLN A 451 16.91 4.04 -19.56
C GLN A 451 16.43 2.75 -20.22
N GLY A 452 17.19 1.65 -20.03
CA GLY A 452 16.83 0.33 -20.57
C GLY A 452 18.05 -0.48 -21.01
N GLU A 453 17.79 -1.64 -21.67
CA GLU A 453 18.83 -2.61 -22.03
C GLU A 453 18.99 -2.80 -23.55
N ARG A 454 18.16 -2.12 -24.36
CA ARG A 454 18.19 -2.30 -25.81
C ARG A 454 19.34 -1.49 -26.45
N ALA A 455 19.91 -2.01 -27.53
CA ALA A 455 21.02 -1.37 -28.23
C ALA A 455 20.62 -0.08 -28.96
N MET A 456 19.37 0.02 -29.44
CA MET A 456 18.89 1.19 -30.17
C MET A 456 18.14 2.15 -29.27
N ALA A 457 18.37 3.44 -29.43
CA ALA A 457 17.78 4.49 -28.60
C ALA A 457 16.24 4.46 -28.61
N ALA A 458 15.62 4.20 -29.77
CA ALA A 458 14.17 4.17 -29.93
C ALA A 458 13.48 3.03 -29.13
N ASP A 459 14.23 1.99 -28.78
CA ASP A 459 13.73 0.81 -28.08
C ASP A 459 13.88 0.91 -26.55
N ASN A 460 14.42 2.04 -26.07
CA ASN A 460 14.62 2.33 -24.65
C ASN A 460 13.68 3.45 -24.19
N LYS A 461 13.43 3.53 -22.88
CA LYS A 461 12.59 4.56 -22.29
C LYS A 461 13.31 5.90 -22.29
N THR A 462 12.72 6.92 -22.93
CA THR A 462 13.17 8.30 -22.78
C THR A 462 12.81 8.80 -21.40
N ILE A 463 13.81 9.21 -20.61
CA ILE A 463 13.63 9.79 -19.28
C ILE A 463 13.84 11.31 -19.27
N GLY A 464 14.51 11.87 -20.30
CA GLY A 464 14.63 13.32 -20.43
C GLY A 464 15.33 13.75 -21.72
N ARG A 465 15.14 15.03 -22.08
CA ARG A 465 15.86 15.70 -23.17
C ARG A 465 16.19 17.13 -22.76
N PHE A 466 17.41 17.56 -23.04
CA PHE A 466 17.82 18.96 -22.83
C PHE A 466 18.92 19.36 -23.81
N HIS A 467 19.12 20.66 -23.99
CA HIS A 467 20.10 21.19 -24.90
C HIS A 467 21.24 21.89 -24.14
N LEU A 468 22.47 21.60 -24.55
CA LEU A 468 23.65 22.41 -24.18
C LEU A 468 23.97 23.35 -25.34
N ASP A 469 23.71 24.64 -25.11
CA ASP A 469 23.90 25.70 -26.13
C ASP A 469 25.20 26.47 -25.96
N GLY A 470 25.61 27.13 -27.06
CA GLY A 470 26.74 28.07 -27.06
C GLY A 470 28.08 27.39 -27.07
N ILE A 471 28.15 26.25 -27.74
CA ILE A 471 29.40 25.58 -28.09
C ILE A 471 30.13 26.43 -29.16
N PRO A 472 31.41 26.74 -28.96
CA PRO A 472 32.17 27.52 -29.95
C PRO A 472 32.28 26.78 -31.30
N PRO A 473 32.24 27.50 -32.43
CA PRO A 473 32.44 26.89 -33.74
C PRO A 473 33.78 26.14 -33.82
N ALA A 474 33.68 24.83 -34.10
CA ALA A 474 34.85 23.95 -34.25
C ALA A 474 34.52 22.81 -35.22
N ARG A 475 35.53 22.08 -35.68
CA ARG A 475 35.32 20.85 -36.44
C ARG A 475 34.64 19.79 -35.57
N ARG A 476 33.81 18.96 -36.19
CA ARG A 476 33.22 17.80 -35.51
C ARG A 476 34.30 16.96 -34.81
N GLY A 477 34.00 16.44 -33.66
CA GLY A 477 34.93 15.66 -32.86
C GLY A 477 35.92 16.48 -32.01
N THR A 478 35.96 17.83 -32.17
CA THR A 478 36.86 18.71 -31.40
C THR A 478 36.28 19.17 -30.08
N PRO A 479 34.98 19.61 -29.98
CA PRO A 479 34.41 19.99 -28.72
C PRO A 479 34.37 18.80 -27.75
N GLN A 480 34.62 19.07 -26.47
CA GLN A 480 34.59 18.07 -25.41
C GLN A 480 33.37 18.32 -24.50
N ILE A 481 32.33 17.53 -24.67
CA ILE A 481 31.11 17.63 -23.92
C ILE A 481 31.10 16.51 -22.89
N GLU A 482 31.32 16.87 -21.63
CA GLU A 482 31.26 15.90 -20.52
C GLU A 482 29.81 15.72 -20.06
N VAL A 483 29.27 14.52 -20.22
CA VAL A 483 27.97 14.14 -19.71
C VAL A 483 28.15 13.36 -18.41
N THR A 484 27.49 13.81 -17.35
CA THR A 484 27.55 13.22 -16.02
C THR A 484 26.19 12.75 -15.57
N PHE A 485 26.12 11.50 -15.15
CA PHE A 485 24.99 10.91 -14.45
C PHE A 485 25.31 10.85 -12.96
N ASP A 486 24.41 11.32 -12.13
CA ASP A 486 24.50 11.34 -10.67
C ASP A 486 23.21 10.73 -10.11
N ILE A 487 23.32 9.56 -9.46
CA ILE A 487 22.17 8.83 -8.87
C ILE A 487 22.31 8.91 -7.36
N ASP A 488 21.27 9.44 -6.71
CA ASP A 488 21.24 9.51 -5.25
C ASP A 488 20.87 8.15 -4.61
N ALA A 489 20.87 8.12 -3.28
CA ALA A 489 20.50 6.92 -2.53
C ALA A 489 19.03 6.51 -2.68
N ASN A 490 18.16 7.35 -3.22
CA ASN A 490 16.75 7.05 -3.53
C ASN A 490 16.57 6.47 -4.94
N GLY A 491 17.66 6.41 -5.73
CA GLY A 491 17.61 6.04 -7.14
C GLY A 491 17.15 7.18 -8.05
N ILE A 492 17.09 8.43 -7.56
CA ILE A 492 16.71 9.60 -8.35
C ILE A 492 17.93 10.10 -9.14
N ILE A 493 17.70 10.37 -10.42
CA ILE A 493 18.74 10.63 -11.40
C ILE A 493 18.84 12.13 -11.69
N LYS A 494 20.07 12.65 -11.67
CA LYS A 494 20.41 13.96 -12.19
C LYS A 494 21.43 13.81 -13.33
N VAL A 495 21.15 14.41 -14.49
CA VAL A 495 22.06 14.40 -15.63
C VAL A 495 22.51 15.81 -15.93
N SER A 496 23.82 15.99 -16.17
CA SER A 496 24.38 17.28 -16.58
C SER A 496 25.31 17.11 -17.78
N ALA A 497 25.37 18.14 -18.63
CA ALA A 497 26.30 18.25 -19.71
C ALA A 497 27.12 19.55 -19.56
N GLU A 498 28.42 19.47 -19.78
CA GLU A 498 29.36 20.60 -19.66
C GLU A 498 30.30 20.63 -20.86
N ASP A 499 30.40 21.78 -21.53
CA ASP A 499 31.48 22.04 -22.51
C ASP A 499 32.75 22.40 -21.76
N LYS A 500 33.74 21.53 -21.81
CA LYS A 500 35.01 21.68 -21.08
C LYS A 500 35.84 22.87 -21.54
N ALA A 501 35.63 23.36 -22.77
CA ALA A 501 36.37 24.51 -23.30
C ALA A 501 35.86 25.84 -22.76
N THR A 502 34.53 25.97 -22.58
CA THR A 502 33.88 27.21 -22.13
C THR A 502 33.45 27.19 -20.69
N GLY A 503 33.35 26.00 -20.06
CA GLY A 503 32.77 25.81 -18.75
C GLY A 503 31.23 26.01 -18.71
N LYS A 504 30.61 26.15 -19.87
CA LYS A 504 29.12 26.20 -19.94
C LYS A 504 28.55 24.87 -19.57
N LYS A 505 27.60 24.92 -18.63
CA LYS A 505 26.95 23.75 -18.09
C LYS A 505 25.42 23.89 -18.17
N GLN A 506 24.79 22.81 -18.51
CA GLN A 506 23.35 22.64 -18.41
C GLN A 506 23.09 21.33 -17.66
N ASP A 507 22.13 21.35 -16.76
CA ASP A 507 21.69 20.15 -16.08
C ASP A 507 20.17 19.99 -16.19
N ILE A 508 19.73 18.77 -16.15
CA ILE A 508 18.35 18.38 -15.95
C ILE A 508 18.32 17.46 -14.74
N ARG A 509 17.50 17.80 -13.78
CA ARG A 509 16.96 16.79 -12.87
C ARG A 509 15.96 16.01 -13.71
N ILE A 510 16.06 14.70 -13.73
CA ILE A 510 15.04 13.89 -14.38
C ILE A 510 13.81 14.05 -13.52
N GLU A 511 13.03 15.07 -13.83
CA GLU A 511 11.68 15.16 -13.32
C GLU A 511 10.88 14.11 -14.08
N ALA A 512 10.21 13.26 -13.31
CA ALA A 512 9.31 12.30 -13.91
C ALA A 512 8.44 13.02 -14.93
N SER A 513 8.11 12.36 -16.02
CA SER A 513 7.05 12.81 -16.93
C SER A 513 5.68 12.72 -16.19
N SER A 514 5.69 13.01 -14.88
CA SER A 514 4.53 13.08 -14.00
C SER A 514 3.56 14.15 -14.46
N GLY A 515 4.06 15.10 -15.27
CA GLY A 515 3.28 16.24 -15.76
C GLY A 515 2.90 17.22 -14.66
N LEU A 516 3.46 17.09 -13.47
CA LEU A 516 3.28 18.03 -12.37
C LEU A 516 4.48 18.98 -12.30
N THR A 517 4.20 20.27 -12.25
CA THR A 517 5.19 21.32 -11.94
C THR A 517 5.32 21.49 -10.42
N GLU A 518 6.42 22.11 -9.96
CA GLU A 518 6.56 22.47 -8.53
C GLU A 518 5.39 23.32 -8.05
N GLU A 519 4.89 24.22 -8.91
CA GLU A 519 3.72 25.07 -8.61
C GLU A 519 2.44 24.25 -8.45
N GLU A 520 2.24 23.21 -9.26
CA GLU A 520 1.10 22.29 -9.14
C GLU A 520 1.20 21.43 -7.89
N ILE A 521 2.39 20.93 -7.54
CA ILE A 521 2.63 20.20 -6.30
C ILE A 521 2.35 21.08 -5.08
N GLU A 522 2.85 22.32 -5.06
CA GLU A 522 2.57 23.27 -3.98
C GLU A 522 1.08 23.64 -3.89
N LYS A 523 0.40 23.78 -5.02
CA LYS A 523 -1.05 23.97 -5.05
C LYS A 523 -1.80 22.77 -4.48
N MET A 524 -1.40 21.54 -4.85
CA MET A 524 -2.00 20.32 -4.33
C MET A 524 -1.77 20.16 -2.82
N LYS A 525 -0.59 20.53 -2.32
CA LYS A 525 -0.31 20.61 -0.88
C LYS A 525 -1.22 21.61 -0.19
N ALA A 526 -1.33 22.82 -0.74
CA ALA A 526 -2.19 23.88 -0.18
C ALA A 526 -3.67 23.48 -0.21
N ASP A 527 -4.13 22.84 -1.29
CA ASP A 527 -5.49 22.28 -1.39
C ASP A 527 -5.72 21.16 -0.36
N ALA A 528 -4.73 20.30 -0.13
CA ALA A 528 -4.81 19.26 0.89
C ALA A 528 -4.85 19.84 2.32
N GLU A 529 -4.04 20.88 2.62
CA GLU A 529 -4.07 21.58 3.90
C GLU A 529 -5.38 22.37 4.10
N ALA A 530 -5.86 23.06 3.07
CA ALA A 530 -7.10 23.83 3.13
C ALA A 530 -8.34 22.95 3.36
N ASN A 531 -8.32 21.72 2.86
CA ASN A 531 -9.41 20.75 3.05
C ASN A 531 -9.26 19.92 4.33
N ALA A 532 -8.10 19.92 4.98
CA ALA A 532 -7.83 19.09 6.16
C ALA A 532 -8.81 19.37 7.32
N GLU A 533 -9.18 20.64 7.57
CA GLU A 533 -10.18 20.99 8.58
C GLU A 533 -11.61 20.59 8.16
N ALA A 534 -11.95 20.74 6.88
CA ALA A 534 -13.24 20.32 6.34
C ALA A 534 -13.35 18.78 6.32
N ASP A 535 -12.30 18.10 5.93
CA ASP A 535 -12.21 16.62 5.94
C ASP A 535 -12.27 16.06 7.36
N LYS A 536 -11.62 16.73 8.32
CA LYS A 536 -11.71 16.40 9.75
C LYS A 536 -13.14 16.58 10.28
N ALA A 537 -13.79 17.69 9.96
CA ALA A 537 -15.18 17.95 10.36
C ALA A 537 -16.13 16.94 9.69
N ALA A 538 -15.90 16.59 8.44
CA ALA A 538 -16.67 15.57 7.73
C ALA A 538 -16.46 14.16 8.35
N ALA A 539 -15.23 13.82 8.72
CA ALA A 539 -14.92 12.55 9.39
C ALA A 539 -15.56 12.47 10.79
N GLU A 540 -15.51 13.55 11.58
CA GLU A 540 -16.18 13.64 12.87
C GLU A 540 -17.70 13.52 12.71
N THR A 541 -18.27 14.13 11.67
CA THR A 541 -19.70 14.01 11.35
C THR A 541 -20.07 12.58 10.99
N ALA A 542 -19.28 11.92 10.12
CA ALA A 542 -19.50 10.54 9.74
C ALA A 542 -19.38 9.58 10.93
N GLN A 543 -18.41 9.80 11.81
CA GLN A 543 -18.22 8.99 13.01
C GLN A 543 -19.42 9.11 13.96
N LYS A 544 -19.90 10.33 14.21
CA LYS A 544 -21.06 10.58 15.06
C LYS A 544 -22.37 10.04 14.48
N LEU A 545 -22.53 10.11 13.15
CA LEU A 545 -23.64 9.48 12.46
C LEU A 545 -23.62 7.95 12.61
N ASN A 546 -22.47 7.32 12.44
CA ASN A 546 -22.31 5.87 12.63
C ASN A 546 -22.56 5.44 14.08
N GLU A 547 -22.10 6.25 15.06
CA GLU A 547 -22.38 6.05 16.47
C GLU A 547 -23.89 6.13 16.77
N ALA A 548 -24.57 7.14 16.19
CA ALA A 548 -26.00 7.30 16.33
C ALA A 548 -26.81 6.15 15.69
N ASP A 549 -26.43 5.72 14.49
CA ASP A 549 -27.05 4.59 13.80
C ASP A 549 -26.91 3.29 14.60
N SER A 550 -25.71 3.01 15.10
CA SER A 550 -25.42 1.86 15.95
C SER A 550 -26.21 1.90 17.26
N MET A 551 -26.33 3.07 17.87
CA MET A 551 -27.08 3.26 19.12
C MET A 551 -28.60 3.09 18.91
N ILE A 552 -29.14 3.62 17.80
CA ILE A 552 -30.54 3.42 17.40
C ILE A 552 -30.82 1.93 17.27
N PHE A 553 -30.02 1.22 16.46
CA PHE A 553 -30.19 -0.21 16.23
C PHE A 553 -30.09 -1.04 17.51
N GLN A 554 -29.07 -0.78 18.35
CA GLN A 554 -28.89 -1.48 19.61
C GLN A 554 -30.05 -1.22 20.59
N THR A 555 -30.50 0.04 20.66
CA THR A 555 -31.63 0.41 21.54
C THR A 555 -32.93 -0.24 21.11
N GLU A 556 -33.25 -0.25 19.81
CA GLU A 556 -34.43 -0.94 19.28
C GLU A 556 -34.41 -2.43 19.63
N LYS A 557 -33.27 -3.08 19.38
CA LYS A 557 -33.08 -4.49 19.69
C LYS A 557 -33.22 -4.79 21.20
N GLN A 558 -32.59 -3.94 22.05
CA GLN A 558 -32.68 -4.12 23.51
C GLN A 558 -34.09 -3.86 24.06
N LEU A 559 -34.82 -2.91 23.50
CA LEU A 559 -36.24 -2.69 23.86
C LEU A 559 -37.13 -3.86 23.43
N GLU A 560 -36.84 -4.50 22.29
CA GLU A 560 -37.55 -5.70 21.84
C GLU A 560 -37.26 -6.91 22.75
N GLU A 561 -35.99 -7.11 23.14
CA GLU A 561 -35.56 -8.26 23.94
C GLU A 561 -35.87 -8.12 25.46
N PHE A 562 -35.79 -6.91 25.97
CA PHE A 562 -35.83 -6.64 27.43
C PHE A 562 -36.86 -5.59 27.84
N GLY A 563 -37.58 -4.97 26.91
CA GLY A 563 -38.53 -3.88 27.21
C GLY A 563 -39.65 -4.27 28.15
N ASP A 564 -40.07 -5.57 28.18
CA ASP A 564 -41.07 -6.11 29.10
C ASP A 564 -40.54 -6.33 30.53
N LYS A 565 -39.23 -6.26 30.72
CA LYS A 565 -38.56 -6.41 32.02
C LYS A 565 -38.20 -5.08 32.66
N LEU A 566 -38.34 -3.98 31.92
CA LEU A 566 -38.12 -2.63 32.42
C LEU A 566 -39.41 -2.06 33.00
N SER A 567 -39.27 -1.30 34.08
CA SER A 567 -40.39 -0.52 34.61
C SER A 567 -40.79 0.61 33.66
N ASP A 568 -42.07 0.97 33.59
CA ASP A 568 -42.56 2.00 32.66
C ASP A 568 -41.88 3.36 32.84
N ASP A 569 -41.47 3.71 34.04
CA ASP A 569 -40.75 4.93 34.39
C ASP A 569 -39.27 4.95 33.86
N LYS A 570 -38.71 3.81 33.48
CA LYS A 570 -37.40 3.67 32.84
C LYS A 570 -37.49 3.43 31.33
N LYS A 571 -38.49 2.67 30.90
CA LYS A 571 -38.70 2.38 29.48
C LYS A 571 -39.05 3.66 28.70
N LYS A 572 -39.98 4.48 29.24
CA LYS A 572 -40.41 5.70 28.57
C LYS A 572 -39.31 6.72 28.27
N PRO A 573 -38.37 7.03 29.20
CA PRO A 573 -37.21 7.90 28.89
C PRO A 573 -36.33 7.36 27.78
N ILE A 574 -36.15 6.02 27.67
CA ILE A 574 -35.36 5.41 26.60
C ILE A 574 -36.08 5.56 25.25
N GLU A 575 -37.38 5.30 25.21
CA GLU A 575 -38.22 5.44 24.01
C GLU A 575 -38.24 6.92 23.53
N GLU A 576 -38.36 7.89 24.43
CA GLU A 576 -38.34 9.31 24.12
C GLU A 576 -36.95 9.72 23.60
N ALA A 577 -35.86 9.25 24.21
CA ALA A 577 -34.50 9.53 23.78
C ALA A 577 -34.18 8.85 22.43
N LEU A 578 -34.70 7.66 22.16
CA LEU A 578 -34.59 6.96 20.89
C LEU A 578 -35.26 7.76 19.75
N GLU A 579 -36.47 8.23 19.95
CA GLU A 579 -37.20 9.04 18.98
C GLU A 579 -36.51 10.40 18.72
N GLU A 580 -35.90 10.97 19.74
CA GLU A 580 -35.11 12.20 19.61
C GLU A 580 -33.80 11.94 18.83
N LEU A 581 -33.12 10.81 19.10
CA LEU A 581 -31.91 10.42 18.39
C LEU A 581 -32.20 10.08 16.92
N LYS A 582 -33.29 9.43 16.59
CA LYS A 582 -33.72 9.20 15.20
C LYS A 582 -33.93 10.49 14.43
N LYS A 583 -34.63 11.47 15.03
CA LYS A 583 -34.83 12.80 14.42
C LYS A 583 -33.53 13.55 14.26
N ALA A 584 -32.62 13.47 15.24
CA ALA A 584 -31.30 14.06 15.18
C ALA A 584 -30.47 13.41 14.05
N TYR A 585 -30.51 12.10 13.91
CA TYR A 585 -29.86 11.36 12.84
C TYR A 585 -30.34 11.77 11.44
N GLU A 586 -31.64 11.95 11.25
CA GLU A 586 -32.21 12.44 9.99
C GLU A 586 -31.74 13.85 9.64
N SER A 587 -31.48 14.71 10.64
CA SER A 587 -31.02 16.09 10.42
C SER A 587 -29.56 16.17 9.94
N LYS A 588 -28.75 15.14 10.20
CA LYS A 588 -27.30 15.07 9.95
C LYS A 588 -26.49 16.22 10.59
N ASP A 589 -27.03 16.88 11.61
CA ASP A 589 -26.40 17.99 12.32
C ASP A 589 -25.78 17.52 13.63
N LEU A 590 -24.45 17.61 13.75
CA LEU A 590 -23.69 17.22 14.94
C LEU A 590 -24.14 17.96 16.21
N ALA A 591 -24.55 19.22 16.08
CA ALA A 591 -25.01 20.02 17.22
C ALA A 591 -26.30 19.44 17.86
N VAL A 592 -27.06 18.63 17.12
CA VAL A 592 -28.28 17.96 17.57
C VAL A 592 -28.02 16.50 17.90
N ILE A 593 -27.16 15.81 17.12
CA ILE A 593 -26.82 14.38 17.30
C ILE A 593 -26.08 14.15 18.61
N THR A 594 -25.06 14.95 18.93
CA THR A 594 -24.23 14.73 20.13
C THR A 594 -25.05 14.79 21.41
N PRO A 595 -25.89 15.81 21.67
CA PRO A 595 -26.74 15.82 22.85
C PRO A 595 -27.76 14.69 22.91
N ALA A 596 -28.27 14.25 21.74
CA ALA A 596 -29.22 13.14 21.68
C ALA A 596 -28.56 11.79 22.01
N LEU A 597 -27.30 11.57 21.59
CA LEU A 597 -26.47 10.42 21.99
C LEU A 597 -26.21 10.41 23.50
N ASP A 598 -25.84 11.54 24.07
CA ASP A 598 -25.62 11.65 25.52
C ASP A 598 -26.90 11.32 26.30
N LYS A 599 -28.03 11.80 25.83
CA LYS A 599 -29.34 11.57 26.46
C LYS A 599 -29.75 10.11 26.46
N ILE A 600 -29.60 9.40 25.34
CA ILE A 600 -29.92 7.97 25.27
C ILE A 600 -28.95 7.12 26.10
N ASN A 601 -27.68 7.47 26.14
CA ASN A 601 -26.68 6.81 26.97
C ASN A 601 -27.00 6.96 28.46
N GLU A 602 -27.41 8.15 28.89
CA GLU A 602 -27.80 8.39 30.31
C GLU A 602 -29.09 7.64 30.64
N ALA A 603 -30.08 7.59 29.72
CA ALA A 603 -31.29 6.82 29.92
C ALA A 603 -30.99 5.31 30.09
N TRP A 604 -30.13 4.74 29.28
CA TRP A 604 -29.67 3.34 29.40
C TRP A 604 -28.86 3.09 30.66
N LYS A 605 -28.03 4.01 31.09
CA LYS A 605 -27.26 3.89 32.33
C LYS A 605 -28.17 3.77 33.53
N VAL A 606 -29.20 4.63 33.63
CA VAL A 606 -30.19 4.60 34.72
C VAL A 606 -31.00 3.31 34.69
N ALA A 607 -31.39 2.81 33.50
CA ALA A 607 -32.12 1.55 33.36
C ALA A 607 -31.25 0.33 33.72
N SER A 608 -29.99 0.33 33.34
CA SER A 608 -29.05 -0.76 33.65
C SER A 608 -28.80 -0.90 35.15
N GLU A 609 -28.68 0.20 35.87
CA GLU A 609 -28.51 0.18 37.32
C GLU A 609 -29.70 -0.50 38.05
N GLU A 610 -30.93 -0.31 37.56
CA GLU A 610 -32.12 -0.97 38.09
C GLU A 610 -32.15 -2.45 37.74
N MET A 611 -31.80 -2.82 36.52
CA MET A 611 -31.71 -4.22 36.10
C MET A 611 -30.69 -5.00 36.96
N TYR A 612 -29.53 -4.41 37.23
CA TYR A 612 -28.52 -5.02 38.10
C TYR A 612 -29.02 -5.16 39.55
N LYS A 613 -29.75 -4.16 40.10
CA LYS A 613 -30.35 -4.24 41.44
C LYS A 613 -31.44 -5.32 41.50
N ALA A 614 -32.34 -5.35 40.51
CA ALA A 614 -33.39 -6.36 40.44
C ALA A 614 -32.84 -7.79 40.31
N GLN A 615 -31.73 -7.95 39.55
CA GLN A 615 -31.07 -9.24 39.42
C GLN A 615 -30.35 -9.67 40.71
N ALA A 616 -29.73 -8.72 41.43
CA ALA A 616 -29.11 -8.96 42.73
C ALA A 616 -30.15 -9.30 43.80
N GLU A 617 -31.31 -8.62 43.82
CA GLU A 617 -32.44 -8.92 44.72
C GLU A 617 -33.08 -10.26 44.40
N ALA A 618 -33.24 -10.63 43.10
CA ALA A 618 -33.75 -11.93 42.70
C ALA A 618 -32.78 -13.08 43.08
N GLN A 619 -31.48 -12.86 43.03
CA GLN A 619 -30.49 -13.82 43.53
C GLN A 619 -30.52 -13.96 45.06
N GLN A 620 -30.82 -12.90 45.80
CA GLN A 620 -30.98 -12.96 47.27
C GLN A 620 -32.30 -13.57 47.69
N ALA A 621 -33.37 -13.44 46.89
CA ALA A 621 -34.70 -14.03 47.19
C ALA A 621 -34.80 -15.52 46.81
N GLY A 622 -33.89 -16.05 45.98
CA GLY A 622 -33.84 -17.45 45.55
C GLY A 622 -33.12 -18.41 46.49
N GLY A 623 -32.60 -17.94 47.63
CA GLY A 623 -31.79 -18.72 48.55
C GLY A 623 -32.54 -19.18 49.79
N ALA A 624 -33.41 -20.23 49.74
CA ALA A 624 -33.70 -21.07 50.88
C ALA A 624 -34.43 -22.35 50.49
N GLN A 625 -33.72 -23.47 50.34
CA GLN A 625 -34.21 -24.77 50.84
C GLN A 625 -33.02 -25.66 51.21
N PRO A 626 -33.02 -26.23 52.42
CA PRO A 626 -31.94 -27.06 52.91
C PRO A 626 -32.19 -28.56 52.68
N GLY A 627 -31.18 -29.28 52.38
CA GLY A 627 -31.17 -30.75 52.36
C GLY A 627 -29.77 -31.28 52.60
N PRO A 628 -29.59 -32.41 53.29
CA PRO A 628 -28.68 -32.52 54.40
C PRO A 628 -27.34 -33.24 54.13
N ASP A 629 -26.39 -32.90 55.01
CA ASP A 629 -25.24 -33.67 55.52
C ASP A 629 -24.21 -34.30 54.58
N ALA A 630 -22.98 -33.81 54.71
CA ALA A 630 -21.83 -34.59 55.21
C ALA A 630 -20.57 -33.73 55.37
N SER A 631 -20.30 -33.53 56.63
CA SER A 631 -19.00 -33.34 57.36
C SER A 631 -17.70 -33.08 56.64
N ALA A 632 -17.02 -32.13 57.23
CA ALA A 632 -15.65 -32.02 57.70
C ALA A 632 -14.62 -31.20 56.87
N GLY A 633 -14.22 -30.11 57.48
CA GLY A 633 -12.80 -29.80 57.74
C GLY A 633 -12.22 -28.62 56.99
N GLY A 634 -12.05 -27.53 57.74
CA GLY A 634 -10.79 -26.81 57.71
C GLY A 634 -10.67 -25.45 57.01
N ASP A 635 -10.79 -24.45 57.85
CA ASP A 635 -10.06 -23.19 57.92
C ASP A 635 -9.98 -22.16 56.77
N ALA A 636 -10.31 -21.01 57.19
CA ALA A 636 -10.11 -19.60 56.85
C ALA A 636 -8.97 -19.22 55.87
N ASN A 637 -9.21 -18.37 54.88
CA ASN A 637 -8.83 -16.95 54.94
C ASN A 637 -9.33 -16.15 53.75
N GLU A 638 -9.50 -14.87 53.99
CA GLU A 638 -9.96 -13.80 53.08
C GLU A 638 -9.05 -13.62 51.85
N GLY A 639 -9.62 -13.14 50.75
CA GLY A 639 -8.89 -12.55 49.66
C GLY A 639 -9.72 -12.46 48.39
N SER A 640 -10.19 -11.25 48.11
CA SER A 640 -10.75 -10.85 46.81
C SER A 640 -9.73 -11.05 45.70
N ASP A 641 -10.05 -11.83 44.70
CA ASP A 641 -9.30 -11.78 43.45
C ASP A 641 -10.20 -11.90 42.23
N VAL A 642 -10.00 -10.95 41.35
CA VAL A 642 -10.53 -10.90 39.99
C VAL A 642 -9.80 -11.98 39.19
N GLU A 643 -10.52 -12.94 38.60
CA GLU A 643 -9.91 -13.93 37.71
C GLU A 643 -9.55 -13.29 36.38
N ASP A 644 -8.25 -13.18 36.16
CA ASP A 644 -7.65 -13.01 34.84
C ASP A 644 -7.70 -14.32 34.07
N VAL A 645 -8.20 -14.28 32.84
CA VAL A 645 -8.21 -15.42 31.94
C VAL A 645 -6.90 -15.46 31.19
N ASP A 646 -6.02 -16.38 31.58
CA ASP A 646 -4.77 -16.69 30.87
C ASP A 646 -5.07 -17.27 29.48
N PHE A 647 -4.50 -16.63 28.44
CA PHE A 647 -4.37 -17.23 27.11
C PHE A 647 -3.06 -17.99 27.04
N GLU A 648 -3.15 -19.32 26.91
CA GLU A 648 -2.00 -20.17 26.59
C GLU A 648 -1.49 -19.87 25.17
N GLU A 649 -0.23 -19.49 25.05
CA GLU A 649 0.54 -19.51 23.82
C GLU A 649 0.75 -20.95 23.35
N VAL A 650 0.28 -21.27 22.15
CA VAL A 650 0.66 -22.49 21.45
C VAL A 650 1.90 -22.19 20.61
N LYS A 651 2.96 -22.90 20.95
CA LYS A 651 4.26 -22.88 20.25
C LYS A 651 4.19 -23.31 18.79
#